data_fe5a2fa79421ecca3c8babd52957306a
#
_entry.id   fe5a2fa79421ecca3c8babd52957306a
#
_cell.length_a   1.000
_cell.length_b   1.000
_cell.length_c   1.000
_cell.angle_alpha   90.00
_cell.angle_beta   90.00
_cell.angle_gamma   90.00
#
_symmetry.space_group_name_H-M   'P 1'
#
loop_
_entity.id
_entity.type
_entity.pdbx_description
1 polymer ?
#
loop_
_entity_poly.entity_id
_entity_poly.type
_entity_poly.pdbx_seq_one_letter_code
_entity_poly.pdbx_strand_id
1 'polypeptide(L)'
;MLSSRRQRQRAILAAIGVIGILLGALSFNAHLLDASLQAVTYDTFITHSPGHLTNQATIVAIDDATITRYGKFPIPRQAYVDLLNVLRPVQPWTIAFDVGFYDESPNSDQNRALATAIKDAGNVILAMQGTGDGVAEDGYLRYDAEQLPIPILRQAAAGLASVNIVPDDDSRVRKAALQIQTPSGRHYALPLTATARSMLAAHQVAGDESSIRRSGDTLVLPGAAGLPDRVMPIDEVGRTAVYYASPPATDLADPVQRARPCSLAAEFCIVSLSDVVAGTIPKELLAHRTLIVGAHSLSGVADDYAVPNSAGRKMYGVEILANTAASIYTNRFPELREGLAVTLAELVAATLGGIILIARFRLYGFLGAIVALVGYGFARYVLFAVATSGATGDGPIAVASLGYLMPASFWWVVAVGYLLVEEERAVRRTQTTFGRFVTPSVARTIMDIEERGTLALGGEEKRVTVLFGDIRGFATMSEGMTPRVLLDTLNRYFDGVVNVVNRYEGTVNKYNGDNIMVIWGAPLPVADQARKAVQAALEIQRWIVAERRAGGPDVSFGFGINTGPVVAGFLGAMGRMEYTVIGDTANVASRLTSSDIARRDQVAVSAATLAELGDDVVAVDLGAVQVKGRAEAVRCYQVNSVGTIASPDPAPAPQLPIGAAVVAGSR
;
A
#
# COMPACT_ATOMS: atom_id res chain seq x y z
N MET A 1 -18.32 -28.19 -12.32
CA MET A 1 -17.96 -27.45 -11.08
C MET A 1 -16.75 -26.53 -11.19
N LEU A 2 -15.65 -26.93 -11.84
CA LEU A 2 -14.45 -26.08 -11.99
C LEU A 2 -14.66 -24.83 -12.87
N SER A 3 -15.50 -24.90 -13.90
CA SER A 3 -15.84 -23.76 -14.77
C SER A 3 -16.61 -22.65 -14.02
N SER A 4 -17.56 -23.04 -13.19
CA SER A 4 -18.38 -22.11 -12.39
C SER A 4 -17.53 -21.35 -11.31
N ARG A 5 -16.51 -22.02 -10.75
CA ARG A 5 -15.62 -21.42 -9.75
C ARG A 5 -14.72 -20.35 -10.39
N ARG A 6 -14.09 -20.67 -11.54
CA ARG A 6 -13.27 -19.71 -12.28
C ARG A 6 -14.08 -18.50 -12.76
N GLN A 7 -15.32 -18.71 -13.17
CA GLN A 7 -16.24 -17.64 -13.57
C GLN A 7 -16.56 -16.74 -12.36
N ARG A 8 -16.86 -17.33 -11.19
CA ARG A 8 -17.13 -16.58 -9.97
C ARG A 8 -15.91 -15.76 -9.50
N GLN A 9 -14.70 -16.33 -9.53
CA GLN A 9 -13.47 -15.59 -9.20
C GLN A 9 -13.26 -14.40 -10.14
N ARG A 10 -13.44 -14.59 -11.44
CA ARG A 10 -13.33 -13.49 -12.43
C ARG A 10 -14.38 -12.41 -12.19
N ALA A 11 -15.62 -12.79 -11.88
CA ALA A 11 -16.67 -11.83 -11.57
C ALA A 11 -16.37 -11.00 -10.31
N ILE A 12 -15.85 -11.62 -9.25
CA ILE A 12 -15.47 -10.90 -8.04
C ILE A 12 -14.28 -9.97 -8.27
N LEU A 13 -13.24 -10.41 -8.99
CA LEU A 13 -12.11 -9.56 -9.35
C LEU A 13 -12.53 -8.38 -10.24
N ALA A 14 -13.45 -8.61 -11.17
CA ALA A 14 -14.04 -7.54 -11.99
C ALA A 14 -14.83 -6.55 -11.10
N ALA A 15 -15.63 -7.04 -10.14
CA ALA A 15 -16.34 -6.19 -9.21
C ALA A 15 -15.39 -5.35 -8.32
N ILE A 16 -14.30 -5.95 -7.82
CA ILE A 16 -13.23 -5.23 -7.10
C ILE A 16 -12.68 -4.10 -7.97
N GLY A 17 -12.39 -4.38 -9.26
CA GLY A 17 -11.91 -3.39 -10.21
C GLY A 17 -12.89 -2.23 -10.42
N VAL A 18 -14.16 -2.55 -10.67
CA VAL A 18 -15.22 -1.53 -10.87
C VAL A 18 -15.38 -0.66 -9.62
N ILE A 19 -15.46 -1.27 -8.44
CA ILE A 19 -15.56 -0.53 -7.17
C ILE A 19 -14.32 0.35 -6.96
N GLY A 20 -13.12 -0.17 -7.28
CA GLY A 20 -11.86 0.58 -7.19
C GLY A 20 -11.85 1.81 -8.09
N ILE A 21 -12.32 1.68 -9.31
CA ILE A 21 -12.44 2.79 -10.26
C ILE A 21 -13.46 3.82 -9.77
N LEU A 22 -14.64 3.38 -9.33
CA LEU A 22 -15.70 4.28 -8.85
C LEU A 22 -15.26 5.06 -7.61
N LEU A 23 -14.66 4.39 -6.63
CA LEU A 23 -14.17 5.06 -5.42
C LEU A 23 -12.95 5.94 -5.69
N GLY A 24 -12.05 5.53 -6.60
CA GLY A 24 -10.95 6.35 -7.05
C GLY A 24 -11.42 7.63 -7.76
N ALA A 25 -12.38 7.51 -8.65
CA ALA A 25 -13.00 8.65 -9.34
C ALA A 25 -13.76 9.59 -8.36
N LEU A 26 -14.45 9.01 -7.37
CA LEU A 26 -15.13 9.79 -6.33
C LEU A 26 -14.13 10.53 -5.43
N SER A 27 -13.03 9.87 -5.04
CA SER A 27 -11.96 10.48 -4.23
C SER A 27 -11.28 11.63 -4.98
N PHE A 28 -11.10 11.50 -6.28
CA PHE A 28 -10.57 12.57 -7.14
C PHE A 28 -11.51 13.77 -7.18
N ASN A 29 -12.82 13.52 -7.38
CA ASN A 29 -13.82 14.60 -7.46
C ASN A 29 -14.07 15.29 -6.10
N ALA A 30 -13.85 14.58 -4.99
CA ALA A 30 -14.02 15.09 -3.64
C ALA A 30 -12.78 15.83 -3.09
N HIS A 31 -11.69 15.94 -3.85
CA HIS A 31 -10.41 16.54 -3.46
C HIS A 31 -9.79 15.98 -2.15
N LEU A 32 -10.32 14.88 -1.59
CA LEU A 32 -10.00 14.37 -0.26
C LEU A 32 -8.55 13.83 -0.12
N LEU A 33 -7.95 13.36 -1.22
CA LEU A 33 -6.58 12.84 -1.24
C LEU A 33 -5.68 13.55 -2.25
N ASP A 34 -6.27 14.37 -3.12
CA ASP A 34 -5.59 14.90 -4.30
C ASP A 34 -4.62 16.03 -3.93
N ALA A 35 -5.03 16.98 -3.10
CA ALA A 35 -4.22 18.15 -2.77
C ALA A 35 -2.90 17.79 -2.08
N SER A 36 -2.91 16.89 -1.10
CA SER A 36 -1.70 16.48 -0.37
C SER A 36 -0.74 15.66 -1.24
N LEU A 37 -1.27 14.77 -2.09
CA LEU A 37 -0.46 13.92 -2.96
C LEU A 37 0.06 14.66 -4.18
N GLN A 38 -0.72 15.61 -4.73
CA GLN A 38 -0.26 16.55 -5.74
C GLN A 38 0.87 17.42 -5.19
N ALA A 39 0.73 17.93 -3.96
CA ALA A 39 1.76 18.71 -3.28
C ALA A 39 3.06 17.91 -3.13
N VAL A 40 3.00 16.66 -2.66
CA VAL A 40 4.18 15.79 -2.54
C VAL A 40 4.82 15.48 -3.90
N THR A 41 4.00 15.22 -4.92
CA THR A 41 4.49 14.95 -6.28
C THR A 41 5.17 16.19 -6.86
N TYR A 42 4.53 17.35 -6.72
CA TYR A 42 5.09 18.64 -7.14
C TYR A 42 6.42 18.91 -6.43
N ASP A 43 6.44 18.83 -5.09
CA ASP A 43 7.65 19.07 -4.30
C ASP A 43 8.79 18.14 -4.73
N THR A 44 8.49 16.85 -4.96
CA THR A 44 9.49 15.86 -5.40
C THR A 44 10.04 16.19 -6.78
N PHE A 45 9.18 16.55 -7.73
CA PHE A 45 9.58 16.86 -9.09
C PHE A 45 10.39 18.14 -9.16
N ILE A 46 9.95 19.20 -8.49
CA ILE A 46 10.68 20.47 -8.43
C ILE A 46 12.04 20.32 -7.74
N THR A 47 12.11 19.58 -6.63
CA THR A 47 13.36 19.39 -5.87
C THR A 47 14.44 18.69 -6.69
N HIS A 48 14.06 17.78 -7.59
CA HIS A 48 15.01 16.97 -8.36
C HIS A 48 15.19 17.45 -9.81
N SER A 49 14.50 18.53 -10.20
CA SER A 49 14.62 19.06 -11.56
C SER A 49 15.78 20.05 -11.67
N PRO A 50 16.61 19.97 -12.71
CA PRO A 50 17.62 20.98 -12.97
C PRO A 50 16.92 22.28 -13.36
N GLY A 51 17.02 23.30 -12.51
CA GLY A 51 16.49 24.63 -12.80
C GLY A 51 17.36 25.35 -13.81
N HIS A 52 16.74 26.01 -14.75
CA HIS A 52 17.40 27.03 -15.58
C HIS A 52 16.84 28.39 -15.23
N LEU A 53 17.70 29.21 -14.64
CA LEU A 53 17.38 30.60 -14.33
C LEU A 53 17.58 31.50 -15.56
N THR A 54 16.83 32.56 -15.58
CA THR A 54 17.05 33.62 -16.55
C THR A 54 17.97 34.68 -15.94
N ASN A 55 18.90 35.19 -16.76
CA ASN A 55 19.75 36.31 -16.38
C ASN A 55 19.00 37.67 -16.44
N GLN A 56 17.68 37.68 -16.59
CA GLN A 56 16.90 38.90 -16.81
C GLN A 56 16.43 39.55 -15.51
N ALA A 57 16.50 38.85 -14.38
CA ALA A 57 16.17 39.38 -13.06
C ALA A 57 17.39 39.36 -12.14
N THR A 58 17.57 40.43 -11.35
CA THR A 58 18.60 40.54 -10.30
C THR A 58 17.94 40.97 -9.00
N ILE A 59 18.24 40.30 -7.91
CA ILE A 59 17.80 40.69 -6.57
C ILE A 59 18.82 41.67 -6.01
N VAL A 60 18.35 42.86 -5.61
CA VAL A 60 19.13 43.82 -4.84
C VAL A 60 18.74 43.65 -3.38
N ALA A 61 19.56 42.93 -2.64
CA ALA A 61 19.28 42.50 -1.29
C ALA A 61 19.50 43.60 -0.26
N ILE A 62 18.52 43.84 0.59
CA ILE A 62 18.69 44.54 1.86
C ILE A 62 19.18 43.51 2.87
N ASP A 63 20.49 43.31 2.89
CA ASP A 63 21.21 42.32 3.67
C ASP A 63 21.82 42.89 4.96
N ASP A 64 22.48 42.07 5.75
CA ASP A 64 23.12 42.48 7.00
C ASP A 64 24.24 43.51 6.77
N ALA A 65 24.91 43.49 5.61
CA ALA A 65 25.89 44.49 5.25
C ALA A 65 25.23 45.85 5.00
N THR A 66 24.06 45.85 4.35
CA THR A 66 23.24 47.04 4.13
C THR A 66 22.75 47.60 5.47
N ILE A 67 22.24 46.75 6.36
CA ILE A 67 21.78 47.14 7.70
C ILE A 67 22.95 47.72 8.51
N THR A 68 24.12 47.10 8.45
CA THR A 68 25.31 47.60 9.12
C THR A 68 25.72 49.01 8.63
N ARG A 69 25.61 49.25 7.30
CA ARG A 69 25.96 50.53 6.69
C ARG A 69 24.99 51.65 7.04
N TYR A 70 23.69 51.37 7.07
CA TYR A 70 22.64 52.38 7.25
C TYR A 70 22.02 52.39 8.64
N GLY A 71 22.42 51.50 9.53
CA GLY A 71 22.01 51.43 10.94
C GLY A 71 21.06 50.25 11.22
N LYS A 72 19.78 50.52 11.40
CA LYS A 72 18.77 49.51 11.76
C LYS A 72 17.75 49.30 10.65
N PHE A 73 17.14 48.13 10.66
CA PHE A 73 15.95 47.88 9.83
C PHE A 73 14.67 48.44 10.50
N PRO A 74 13.72 49.06 9.78
CA PRO A 74 13.82 49.40 8.36
C PRO A 74 14.88 50.45 8.11
N ILE A 75 15.64 50.29 6.99
CA ILE A 75 16.70 51.23 6.64
C ILE A 75 16.13 52.60 6.25
N PRO A 76 16.88 53.69 6.47
CA PRO A 76 16.37 55.04 6.16
C PRO A 76 16.15 55.21 4.66
N ARG A 77 15.17 56.05 4.31
CA ARG A 77 14.82 56.32 2.89
C ARG A 77 15.97 56.87 2.06
N GLN A 78 16.95 57.47 2.70
CA GLN A 78 18.19 57.92 2.04
C GLN A 78 18.93 56.75 1.35
N ALA A 79 18.91 55.53 1.90
CA ALA A 79 19.52 54.36 1.26
C ALA A 79 18.92 54.06 -0.13
N TYR A 80 17.60 54.23 -0.27
CA TYR A 80 16.91 54.02 -1.54
C TYR A 80 17.14 55.20 -2.52
N VAL A 81 17.32 56.42 -2.01
CA VAL A 81 17.74 57.58 -2.82
C VAL A 81 19.13 57.35 -3.40
N ASP A 82 20.06 56.89 -2.55
CA ASP A 82 21.45 56.58 -2.96
C ASP A 82 21.45 55.48 -4.02
N LEU A 83 20.68 54.40 -3.80
CA LEU A 83 20.50 53.31 -4.75
C LEU A 83 19.99 53.81 -6.12
N LEU A 84 18.88 54.57 -6.14
CA LEU A 84 18.29 55.09 -7.36
C LEU A 84 19.22 56.03 -8.13
N ASN A 85 20.02 56.85 -7.44
CA ASN A 85 21.00 57.72 -8.03
C ASN A 85 22.14 56.95 -8.72
N VAL A 86 22.56 55.85 -8.12
CA VAL A 86 23.59 54.94 -8.72
C VAL A 86 23.00 54.18 -9.90
N LEU A 87 21.75 53.72 -9.83
CA LEU A 87 21.09 52.96 -10.88
C LEU A 87 20.67 53.77 -12.08
N ARG A 88 20.46 55.08 -11.94
CA ARG A 88 19.99 55.98 -13.01
C ARG A 88 20.91 55.92 -14.26
N PRO A 89 22.23 56.06 -14.18
CA PRO A 89 23.12 55.94 -15.36
C PRO A 89 23.30 54.50 -15.86
N VAL A 90 22.87 53.50 -15.08
CA VAL A 90 22.98 52.05 -15.42
C VAL A 90 21.82 51.62 -16.32
N GLN A 91 20.67 52.30 -16.25
CA GLN A 91 19.47 52.08 -17.07
C GLN A 91 18.90 50.65 -16.95
N PRO A 92 18.56 50.16 -15.74
CA PRO A 92 17.78 48.95 -15.62
C PRO A 92 16.41 49.10 -16.31
N TRP A 93 15.84 48.01 -16.82
CA TRP A 93 14.50 48.10 -17.43
C TRP A 93 13.41 48.47 -16.43
N THR A 94 13.44 47.85 -15.26
CA THR A 94 12.48 48.08 -14.19
C THR A 94 13.15 47.91 -12.82
N ILE A 95 12.76 48.75 -11.85
CA ILE A 95 13.17 48.64 -10.46
C ILE A 95 11.89 48.42 -9.63
N ALA A 96 11.74 47.22 -9.08
CA ALA A 96 10.59 46.81 -8.30
C ALA A 96 10.97 46.74 -6.81
N PHE A 97 10.34 47.54 -5.96
CA PHE A 97 10.57 47.54 -4.52
C PHE A 97 9.61 46.60 -3.82
N ASP A 98 10.12 45.52 -3.25
CA ASP A 98 9.45 44.68 -2.28
C ASP A 98 9.71 45.27 -0.87
N VAL A 99 9.30 46.50 -0.71
CA VAL A 99 9.47 47.30 0.52
C VAL A 99 8.22 48.15 0.74
N GLY A 100 7.63 48.06 1.92
CA GLY A 100 6.48 48.82 2.33
C GLY A 100 6.83 50.28 2.70
N PHE A 101 6.44 51.23 1.88
CA PHE A 101 6.55 52.67 2.19
C PHE A 101 5.21 53.22 2.68
N TYR A 102 4.58 52.53 3.65
CA TYR A 102 3.23 52.79 4.09
C TYR A 102 3.11 53.97 5.08
N ASP A 103 4.20 54.19 5.85
CA ASP A 103 4.24 55.23 6.87
C ASP A 103 5.09 56.43 6.43
N GLU A 104 4.79 57.58 6.95
CA GLU A 104 5.63 58.77 6.77
C GLU A 104 6.99 58.58 7.47
N SER A 105 8.08 59.03 6.83
CA SER A 105 9.37 59.12 7.49
C SER A 105 9.31 60.17 8.58
N PRO A 106 9.97 59.97 9.73
CA PRO A 106 10.15 61.00 10.74
C PRO A 106 10.74 62.31 10.19
N ASN A 107 11.51 62.18 9.07
CA ASN A 107 12.05 63.29 8.33
C ASN A 107 11.30 63.44 6.99
N SER A 108 10.44 64.45 6.86
CA SER A 108 9.65 64.73 5.67
C SER A 108 10.51 65.07 4.43
N ASP A 109 11.74 65.56 4.61
CA ASP A 109 12.65 65.83 3.49
C ASP A 109 13.11 64.56 2.79
N GLN A 110 13.24 63.46 3.54
CA GLN A 110 13.55 62.17 2.95
C GLN A 110 12.42 61.60 2.08
N ASN A 111 11.17 61.92 2.41
CA ASN A 111 10.01 61.58 1.58
C ASN A 111 10.06 62.30 0.26
N ARG A 112 10.35 63.60 0.29
CA ARG A 112 10.49 64.43 -0.92
C ARG A 112 11.69 64.00 -1.77
N ALA A 113 12.83 63.74 -1.12
CA ALA A 113 14.03 63.27 -1.82
C ALA A 113 13.81 61.94 -2.52
N LEU A 114 13.17 60.97 -1.84
CA LEU A 114 12.85 59.66 -2.42
C LEU A 114 11.81 59.82 -3.56
N ALA A 115 10.76 60.61 -3.39
CA ALA A 115 9.80 60.86 -4.45
C ALA A 115 10.46 61.47 -5.71
N THR A 116 11.39 62.39 -5.52
CA THR A 116 12.16 62.97 -6.64
C THR A 116 13.02 61.90 -7.32
N ALA A 117 13.75 61.08 -6.56
CA ALA A 117 14.59 60.03 -7.13
C ALA A 117 13.76 58.97 -7.88
N ILE A 118 12.60 58.59 -7.36
CA ILE A 118 11.65 57.68 -8.03
C ILE A 118 11.14 58.28 -9.35
N LYS A 119 10.73 59.54 -9.33
CA LYS A 119 10.25 60.24 -10.53
C LYS A 119 11.36 60.35 -11.58
N ASP A 120 12.58 60.69 -11.18
CA ASP A 120 13.73 60.82 -12.08
C ASP A 120 14.17 59.51 -12.69
N ALA A 121 14.02 58.38 -11.95
CA ALA A 121 14.25 57.07 -12.48
C ALA A 121 13.20 56.62 -13.51
N GLY A 122 11.93 56.99 -13.31
CA GLY A 122 10.82 56.81 -14.26
C GLY A 122 10.32 55.37 -14.47
N ASN A 123 11.01 54.38 -13.92
CA ASN A 123 10.75 52.94 -14.11
C ASN A 123 10.58 52.17 -12.78
N VAL A 124 10.21 52.89 -11.72
CA VAL A 124 10.07 52.34 -10.36
C VAL A 124 8.67 51.87 -10.08
N ILE A 125 8.54 50.62 -9.62
CA ILE A 125 7.28 50.04 -9.14
C ILE A 125 7.38 49.90 -7.61
N LEU A 126 6.33 50.36 -6.90
CA LEU A 126 6.26 50.27 -5.45
C LEU A 126 5.31 49.16 -5.02
N ALA A 127 5.66 48.49 -3.90
CA ALA A 127 4.84 47.49 -3.26
C ALA A 127 3.55 48.10 -2.66
N MET A 128 2.47 47.39 -2.82
CA MET A 128 1.25 47.51 -2.04
C MET A 128 0.88 46.14 -1.48
N GLN A 129 0.08 46.14 -0.41
CA GLN A 129 -0.29 44.88 0.23
C GLN A 129 -1.77 44.85 0.57
N GLY A 130 -2.50 43.82 0.16
CA GLY A 130 -3.81 43.49 0.70
C GLY A 130 -3.65 42.91 2.10
N THR A 131 -4.42 43.38 3.06
CA THR A 131 -4.32 43.00 4.48
C THR A 131 -5.62 42.35 4.97
N GLY A 132 -5.50 41.48 5.96
CA GLY A 132 -6.57 40.61 6.43
C GLY A 132 -6.50 39.22 5.78
N ASP A 133 -7.51 38.39 6.05
CA ASP A 133 -7.62 37.07 5.44
C ASP A 133 -8.04 37.18 3.97
N GLY A 134 -7.23 36.68 3.08
CA GLY A 134 -7.57 36.64 1.66
C GLY A 134 -8.69 35.63 1.41
N VAL A 135 -9.86 36.12 1.00
CA VAL A 135 -11.03 35.30 0.70
C VAL A 135 -11.11 35.01 -0.80
N ALA A 136 -11.37 33.78 -1.16
CA ALA A 136 -11.63 33.40 -2.54
C ALA A 136 -13.01 33.93 -2.99
N GLU A 137 -13.05 34.88 -3.91
CA GLU A 137 -14.29 35.46 -4.44
C GLU A 137 -14.09 35.82 -5.91
N ASP A 138 -15.06 35.49 -6.76
CA ASP A 138 -15.09 35.84 -8.19
C ASP A 138 -13.81 35.49 -8.99
N GLY A 139 -13.10 34.48 -8.55
CA GLY A 139 -11.86 34.04 -9.21
C GLY A 139 -10.61 34.82 -8.79
N TYR A 140 -10.65 35.53 -7.69
CA TYR A 140 -9.53 36.29 -7.12
C TYR A 140 -9.40 36.04 -5.62
N LEU A 141 -8.21 36.33 -5.09
CA LEU A 141 -8.03 36.58 -3.67
C LEU A 141 -8.44 38.01 -3.36
N ARG A 142 -9.52 38.16 -2.60
CA ARG A 142 -10.05 39.46 -2.17
C ARG A 142 -9.60 39.77 -0.75
N TYR A 143 -9.16 40.98 -0.55
CA TYR A 143 -8.77 41.53 0.74
C TYR A 143 -9.68 42.71 1.08
N ASP A 144 -10.13 42.80 2.33
CA ASP A 144 -11.06 43.86 2.78
C ASP A 144 -10.33 45.16 3.15
N ALA A 145 -9.02 45.14 3.31
CA ALA A 145 -8.19 46.29 3.58
C ALA A 145 -6.89 46.24 2.77
N GLU A 146 -6.20 47.34 2.68
CA GLU A 146 -4.96 47.48 1.92
C GLU A 146 -3.99 48.47 2.57
N GLN A 147 -2.70 48.23 2.37
CA GLN A 147 -1.65 49.19 2.68
C GLN A 147 -1.05 49.71 1.38
N LEU A 148 -1.13 51.00 1.21
CA LEU A 148 -0.62 51.73 0.03
C LEU A 148 0.58 52.59 0.43
N PRO A 149 1.57 52.76 -0.47
CA PRO A 149 2.63 53.75 -0.26
C PRO A 149 2.03 55.16 -0.01
N ILE A 150 2.73 55.95 0.79
CA ILE A 150 2.33 57.32 1.07
C ILE A 150 2.08 58.09 -0.23
N PRO A 151 1.14 59.06 -0.26
CA PRO A 151 0.65 59.69 -1.51
C PRO A 151 1.76 60.28 -2.38
N ILE A 152 2.77 60.92 -1.78
CA ILE A 152 3.86 61.55 -2.53
C ILE A 152 4.73 60.55 -3.28
N LEU A 153 4.99 59.36 -2.71
CA LEU A 153 5.76 58.28 -3.37
C LEU A 153 4.91 57.60 -4.42
N ARG A 154 3.63 57.37 -4.12
CA ARG A 154 2.68 56.74 -5.06
C ARG A 154 2.51 57.58 -6.34
N GLN A 155 2.46 58.89 -6.22
CA GLN A 155 2.37 59.80 -7.38
C GLN A 155 3.65 59.87 -8.21
N ALA A 156 4.81 59.57 -7.60
CA ALA A 156 6.10 59.57 -8.27
C ALA A 156 6.40 58.25 -8.98
N ALA A 157 5.82 57.13 -8.52
CA ALA A 157 6.06 55.82 -9.04
C ALA A 157 5.46 55.59 -10.44
N ALA A 158 6.12 54.75 -11.23
CA ALA A 158 5.60 54.31 -12.51
C ALA A 158 4.39 53.33 -12.33
N GLY A 159 4.29 52.64 -11.21
CA GLY A 159 3.16 51.78 -10.90
C GLY A 159 3.16 51.25 -9.48
N LEU A 160 2.04 50.61 -9.10
CA LEU A 160 1.87 49.88 -7.85
C LEU A 160 1.60 48.42 -8.15
N ALA A 161 2.14 47.52 -7.33
CA ALA A 161 1.92 46.12 -7.50
C ALA A 161 1.90 45.37 -6.16
N SER A 162 1.14 44.26 -6.10
CA SER A 162 0.95 43.49 -4.88
C SER A 162 2.19 42.61 -4.57
N VAL A 163 2.55 42.55 -3.30
CA VAL A 163 3.59 41.69 -2.76
C VAL A 163 3.03 40.55 -1.87
N ASN A 164 1.71 40.31 -1.99
CA ASN A 164 1.09 39.26 -1.19
C ASN A 164 1.61 37.87 -1.54
N ILE A 165 2.21 37.22 -0.57
CA ILE A 165 2.60 35.80 -0.62
C ILE A 165 1.60 35.02 0.24
N VAL A 166 0.95 34.03 -0.36
CA VAL A 166 -0.08 33.22 0.31
C VAL A 166 0.36 31.77 0.32
N PRO A 167 0.79 31.25 1.49
CA PRO A 167 1.13 29.84 1.64
C PRO A 167 -0.08 28.92 1.40
N ASP A 168 0.17 27.71 0.99
CA ASP A 168 -0.83 26.63 0.98
C ASP A 168 -1.14 26.17 2.43
N ASP A 169 -2.14 25.32 2.62
CA ASP A 169 -2.61 24.83 3.94
C ASP A 169 -1.51 24.17 4.78
N ASP A 170 -0.47 23.64 4.14
CA ASP A 170 0.70 23.05 4.80
C ASP A 170 1.82 24.08 5.09
N SER A 171 1.52 25.36 4.99
CA SER A 171 2.43 26.51 5.19
C SER A 171 3.58 26.58 4.18
N ARG A 172 3.53 25.88 3.06
CA ARG A 172 4.49 26.00 1.96
C ARG A 172 3.96 26.90 0.86
N VAL A 173 4.85 27.65 0.22
CA VAL A 173 4.51 28.46 -0.94
C VAL A 173 4.83 27.70 -2.21
N ARG A 174 3.80 27.21 -2.91
CA ARG A 174 3.92 26.57 -4.23
C ARG A 174 3.36 27.42 -5.34
N LYS A 175 2.49 28.37 -4.98
CA LYS A 175 1.77 29.22 -5.92
C LYS A 175 1.94 30.67 -5.56
N ALA A 176 2.01 31.52 -6.58
CA ALA A 176 1.99 32.98 -6.45
C ALA A 176 0.62 33.53 -6.91
N ALA A 177 0.02 34.41 -6.12
CA ALA A 177 -1.15 35.15 -6.52
C ALA A 177 -0.74 36.21 -7.56
N LEU A 178 -1.08 36.00 -8.83
CA LEU A 178 -0.72 36.92 -9.90
C LEU A 178 -1.59 38.17 -9.93
N GLN A 179 -2.75 38.10 -9.32
CA GLN A 179 -3.71 39.19 -9.24
C GLN A 179 -4.52 39.10 -7.95
N ILE A 180 -4.70 40.23 -7.27
CA ILE A 180 -5.54 40.35 -6.08
C ILE A 180 -6.60 41.43 -6.28
N GLN A 181 -7.71 41.35 -5.53
CA GLN A 181 -8.75 42.38 -5.42
C GLN A 181 -8.65 43.04 -4.04
N THR A 182 -8.61 44.36 -4.03
CA THR A 182 -8.60 45.19 -2.81
C THR A 182 -9.65 46.30 -2.91
N PRO A 183 -9.89 47.12 -1.86
CA PRO A 183 -10.81 48.23 -1.91
C PRO A 183 -10.52 49.26 -3.01
N SER A 184 -9.23 49.48 -3.35
CA SER A 184 -8.85 50.42 -4.43
C SER A 184 -8.97 49.81 -5.83
N GLY A 185 -9.22 48.48 -5.94
CA GLY A 185 -9.39 47.81 -7.23
C GLY A 185 -8.58 46.56 -7.37
N ARG A 186 -8.35 46.16 -8.63
CA ARG A 186 -7.52 44.97 -8.97
C ARG A 186 -6.07 45.39 -9.13
N HIS A 187 -5.18 44.61 -8.52
CA HIS A 187 -3.75 44.82 -8.59
C HIS A 187 -3.04 43.53 -9.04
N TYR A 188 -2.12 43.69 -9.99
CA TYR A 188 -1.24 42.60 -10.37
C TYR A 188 -0.10 42.45 -9.38
N ALA A 189 0.46 41.23 -9.29
CA ALA A 189 1.61 40.95 -8.47
C ALA A 189 2.85 41.69 -8.94
N LEU A 190 3.74 42.00 -7.99
CA LEU A 190 5.00 42.73 -8.27
C LEU A 190 5.85 42.01 -9.35
N PRO A 191 6.07 40.68 -9.30
CA PRO A 191 6.84 39.98 -10.33
C PRO A 191 6.17 40.08 -11.72
N LEU A 192 4.84 40.04 -11.80
CA LEU A 192 4.14 40.12 -13.08
C LEU A 192 4.24 41.53 -13.69
N THR A 193 3.96 42.54 -12.89
CA THR A 193 4.05 43.96 -13.32
C THR A 193 5.49 44.31 -13.73
N ALA A 194 6.48 43.94 -12.91
CA ALA A 194 7.89 44.21 -13.19
C ALA A 194 8.37 43.53 -14.45
N THR A 195 8.01 42.26 -14.63
CA THR A 195 8.39 41.45 -15.80
C THR A 195 7.71 41.99 -17.08
N ALA A 196 6.40 42.27 -17.05
CA ALA A 196 5.69 42.79 -18.21
C ALA A 196 6.32 44.09 -18.72
N ARG A 197 6.63 45.04 -17.83
CA ARG A 197 7.28 46.31 -18.20
C ARG A 197 8.71 46.14 -18.70
N SER A 198 9.47 45.23 -18.08
CA SER A 198 10.82 44.92 -18.56
C SER A 198 10.79 44.26 -19.92
N MET A 199 9.87 43.33 -20.16
CA MET A 199 9.71 42.69 -21.47
C MET A 199 9.20 43.68 -22.54
N LEU A 200 8.37 44.65 -22.17
CA LEU A 200 7.96 45.73 -23.06
C LEU A 200 9.17 46.61 -23.44
N ALA A 201 10.01 46.99 -22.47
CA ALA A 201 11.23 47.74 -22.71
C ALA A 201 12.24 46.98 -23.58
N ALA A 202 12.23 45.62 -23.47
CA ALA A 202 13.02 44.72 -24.31
C ALA A 202 12.38 44.38 -25.67
N HIS A 203 11.23 44.97 -26.00
CA HIS A 203 10.42 44.67 -27.20
C HIS A 203 10.00 43.20 -27.34
N GLN A 204 9.82 42.47 -26.23
CA GLN A 204 9.42 41.06 -26.21
C GLN A 204 7.89 40.87 -26.12
N VAL A 205 7.15 41.86 -25.59
CA VAL A 205 5.69 41.88 -25.49
C VAL A 205 5.10 43.15 -26.11
N ALA A 206 3.80 43.10 -26.44
CA ALA A 206 3.12 44.18 -27.13
C ALA A 206 2.61 45.29 -26.20
N GLY A 207 2.56 45.06 -24.88
CA GLY A 207 2.09 46.00 -23.89
C GLY A 207 2.57 45.68 -22.49
N ASP A 208 2.29 46.58 -21.56
CA ASP A 208 2.55 46.38 -20.13
C ASP A 208 1.44 45.54 -19.46
N GLU A 209 1.39 45.56 -18.12
CA GLU A 209 0.39 44.83 -17.33
C GLU A 209 -1.06 45.17 -17.67
N SER A 210 -1.32 46.36 -18.23
CA SER A 210 -2.68 46.76 -18.64
C SER A 210 -3.17 45.99 -19.87
N SER A 211 -2.28 45.40 -20.63
CA SER A 211 -2.59 44.59 -21.81
C SER A 211 -2.92 43.12 -21.47
N ILE A 212 -2.74 42.72 -20.21
CA ILE A 212 -3.00 41.34 -19.76
C ILE A 212 -4.49 41.05 -19.87
N ARG A 213 -4.81 39.91 -20.50
CA ARG A 213 -6.18 39.42 -20.65
C ARG A 213 -6.35 38.12 -19.84
N ARG A 214 -7.50 38.00 -19.17
CA ARG A 214 -7.92 36.76 -18.57
C ARG A 214 -8.79 35.99 -19.55
N SER A 215 -8.43 34.75 -19.83
CA SER A 215 -9.16 33.81 -20.68
C SER A 215 -9.37 32.49 -19.91
N GLY A 216 -10.54 32.35 -19.27
CA GLY A 216 -10.84 31.19 -18.44
C GLY A 216 -9.86 31.08 -17.26
N ASP A 217 -9.09 29.99 -17.28
CA ASP A 217 -8.06 29.61 -16.29
C ASP A 217 -6.64 30.06 -16.66
N THR A 218 -6.52 31.08 -17.52
CA THR A 218 -5.22 31.61 -17.92
C THR A 218 -5.20 33.14 -17.88
N LEU A 219 -4.01 33.70 -17.57
CA LEU A 219 -3.66 35.08 -17.86
C LEU A 219 -2.74 35.11 -19.06
N VAL A 220 -3.02 35.98 -20.03
CA VAL A 220 -2.28 36.10 -21.29
C VAL A 220 -1.70 37.50 -21.40
N LEU A 221 -0.35 37.58 -21.45
CA LEU A 221 0.39 38.78 -21.80
C LEU A 221 0.79 38.68 -23.28
N PRO A 222 0.23 39.51 -24.16
CA PRO A 222 0.45 39.41 -25.60
C PRO A 222 1.91 39.59 -25.99
N GLY A 223 2.47 38.68 -26.77
CA GLY A 223 3.79 38.79 -27.38
C GLY A 223 3.89 39.96 -28.36
N ALA A 224 5.10 40.52 -28.55
CA ALA A 224 5.37 41.46 -29.62
C ALA A 224 5.22 40.79 -31.00
N ALA A 225 5.16 41.55 -32.07
CA ALA A 225 4.96 41.03 -33.42
C ALA A 225 5.96 39.94 -33.76
N GLY A 226 5.48 38.71 -33.96
CA GLY A 226 6.28 37.53 -34.27
C GLY A 226 6.82 36.72 -33.06
N LEU A 227 6.52 37.16 -31.85
CA LEU A 227 6.87 36.46 -30.62
C LEU A 227 5.61 35.79 -29.98
N PRO A 228 5.77 34.65 -29.31
CA PRO A 228 4.65 33.98 -28.65
C PRO A 228 4.15 34.78 -27.46
N ASP A 229 2.83 34.65 -27.20
CA ASP A 229 2.22 35.16 -25.99
C ASP A 229 2.80 34.47 -24.74
N ARG A 230 2.80 35.19 -23.61
CA ARG A 230 3.08 34.59 -22.31
C ARG A 230 1.77 34.13 -21.70
N VAL A 231 1.60 32.80 -21.59
CA VAL A 231 0.38 32.18 -21.09
C VAL A 231 0.66 31.63 -19.70
N MET A 232 0.01 32.20 -18.71
CA MET A 232 0.16 31.87 -17.29
C MET A 232 -1.08 31.10 -16.82
N PRO A 233 -1.03 29.79 -16.60
CA PRO A 233 -2.13 29.04 -15.99
C PRO A 233 -2.42 29.58 -14.59
N ILE A 234 -3.71 29.72 -14.25
CA ILE A 234 -4.15 30.18 -12.94
C ILE A 234 -5.20 29.23 -12.37
N ASP A 235 -5.19 29.09 -11.05
CA ASP A 235 -6.25 28.35 -10.33
C ASP A 235 -7.52 29.21 -10.15
N GLU A 236 -8.50 28.65 -9.43
CA GLU A 236 -9.81 29.28 -9.19
C GLU A 236 -9.73 30.65 -8.51
N VAL A 237 -8.60 30.94 -7.83
CA VAL A 237 -8.38 32.21 -7.12
C VAL A 237 -7.29 33.09 -7.74
N GLY A 238 -6.87 32.80 -8.97
CA GLY A 238 -5.90 33.60 -9.71
C GLY A 238 -4.44 33.38 -9.30
N ARG A 239 -4.09 32.24 -8.69
CA ARG A 239 -2.71 31.86 -8.36
C ARG A 239 -2.14 30.98 -9.44
N THR A 240 -0.86 31.17 -9.77
CA THR A 240 -0.08 30.29 -10.66
C THR A 240 0.94 29.49 -9.86
N ALA A 241 1.24 28.28 -10.31
CA ALA A 241 2.33 27.49 -9.75
C ALA A 241 3.68 28.14 -10.12
N VAL A 242 4.57 28.23 -9.13
CA VAL A 242 5.90 28.84 -9.29
C VAL A 242 6.91 27.77 -9.62
N TYR A 243 7.66 27.94 -10.69
CA TYR A 243 8.79 27.09 -10.98
C TYR A 243 10.01 27.53 -10.16
N TYR A 244 10.32 26.79 -9.09
CA TYR A 244 11.46 27.07 -8.24
C TYR A 244 12.74 26.53 -8.89
N ALA A 245 13.42 27.39 -9.60
CA ALA A 245 14.62 27.04 -10.39
C ALA A 245 15.89 26.83 -9.54
N SER A 246 15.91 27.33 -8.30
CA SER A 246 17.02 27.14 -7.36
C SER A 246 16.52 26.88 -5.94
N PRO A 247 17.31 26.20 -5.09
CA PRO A 247 17.06 26.16 -3.66
C PRO A 247 17.22 27.57 -3.04
N PRO A 248 16.74 27.80 -1.81
CA PRO A 248 16.96 29.05 -1.09
C PRO A 248 18.44 29.43 -1.09
N ALA A 249 18.74 30.69 -1.39
CA ALA A 249 20.10 31.19 -1.41
C ALA A 249 20.77 30.97 -0.03
N THR A 250 22.05 30.69 -0.08
CA THR A 250 22.86 30.67 1.15
C THR A 250 23.06 32.08 1.67
N ASP A 251 23.19 32.21 2.99
CA ASP A 251 23.32 33.47 3.69
C ASP A 251 24.40 34.37 3.06
N LEU A 252 23.99 35.55 2.61
CA LEU A 252 24.90 36.59 2.07
C LEU A 252 25.84 37.19 3.14
N ALA A 253 25.68 36.83 4.42
CA ALA A 253 26.65 37.16 5.47
C ALA A 253 28.00 36.47 5.25
N ASP A 254 28.04 35.32 4.53
CA ASP A 254 29.29 34.68 4.18
C ASP A 254 30.06 35.50 3.14
N PRO A 255 31.29 36.00 3.47
CA PRO A 255 32.12 36.74 2.53
C PRO A 255 32.46 35.97 1.27
N VAL A 256 32.52 34.64 1.32
CA VAL A 256 32.80 33.77 0.18
C VAL A 256 31.62 33.77 -0.81
N GLN A 257 30.40 33.80 -0.31
CA GLN A 257 29.19 33.88 -1.12
C GLN A 257 29.06 35.26 -1.81
N ARG A 258 29.39 36.31 -1.07
CA ARG A 258 29.44 37.69 -1.65
C ARG A 258 30.50 37.86 -2.72
N ALA A 259 31.63 37.17 -2.64
CA ALA A 259 32.73 37.23 -3.60
C ALA A 259 32.48 36.40 -4.87
N ARG A 260 31.43 35.54 -4.89
CA ARG A 260 31.06 34.82 -6.13
C ARG A 260 30.30 35.78 -7.04
N PRO A 261 30.86 36.16 -8.18
CA PRO A 261 30.07 36.85 -9.19
C PRO A 261 28.92 35.97 -9.57
N CYS A 262 27.76 36.57 -9.84
CA CYS A 262 26.58 35.89 -10.36
C CYS A 262 27.03 34.96 -11.50
N SER A 263 27.27 33.70 -11.21
CA SER A 263 27.68 32.76 -12.22
C SER A 263 26.46 32.43 -13.08
N LEU A 264 26.62 32.47 -14.37
CA LEU A 264 25.59 32.27 -15.40
C LEU A 264 24.86 30.91 -15.34
N ALA A 265 25.14 30.08 -14.34
CA ALA A 265 24.87 28.67 -14.50
C ALA A 265 23.81 28.06 -13.54
N ALA A 266 23.49 28.64 -12.36
CA ALA A 266 22.67 27.87 -11.42
C ALA A 266 21.90 28.65 -10.33
N GLU A 267 22.07 29.96 -10.13
CA GLU A 267 21.45 30.70 -9.02
C GLU A 267 21.03 32.10 -9.46
N PHE A 268 20.00 32.69 -8.81
CA PHE A 268 19.66 34.07 -9.03
C PHE A 268 20.87 34.97 -8.76
N CYS A 269 21.01 36.03 -9.58
CA CYS A 269 21.94 37.07 -9.27
C CYS A 269 21.40 37.86 -8.06
N ILE A 270 22.05 37.69 -6.90
CA ILE A 270 21.76 38.44 -5.68
C ILE A 270 22.96 39.32 -5.38
N VAL A 271 22.70 40.61 -5.26
CA VAL A 271 23.74 41.62 -4.97
C VAL A 271 23.30 42.44 -3.75
N SER A 272 24.26 42.79 -2.87
CA SER A 272 23.96 43.65 -1.71
C SER A 272 23.61 45.07 -2.17
N LEU A 273 22.57 45.66 -1.61
CA LEU A 273 22.24 47.08 -1.83
C LEU A 273 23.46 47.97 -1.48
N SER A 274 24.13 47.67 -0.38
CA SER A 274 25.32 48.42 0.06
C SER A 274 26.43 48.40 -0.99
N ASP A 275 26.63 47.26 -1.69
CA ASP A 275 27.65 47.10 -2.71
C ASP A 275 27.29 47.77 -4.04
N VAL A 276 25.98 47.76 -4.37
CA VAL A 276 25.48 48.55 -5.52
C VAL A 276 25.73 50.06 -5.29
N VAL A 277 25.38 50.55 -4.09
CA VAL A 277 25.60 51.96 -3.73
C VAL A 277 27.10 52.29 -3.64
N ALA A 278 27.93 51.35 -3.28
CA ALA A 278 29.40 51.52 -3.31
C ALA A 278 30.00 51.49 -4.72
N GLY A 279 29.20 51.12 -5.75
CA GLY A 279 29.65 51.05 -7.12
C GLY A 279 30.61 49.86 -7.41
N THR A 280 30.60 48.84 -6.53
CA THR A 280 31.48 47.66 -6.66
C THR A 280 30.87 46.55 -7.53
N ILE A 281 29.57 46.65 -7.84
CA ILE A 281 28.87 45.67 -8.68
C ILE A 281 29.05 46.00 -10.15
N PRO A 282 29.41 45.00 -11.00
CA PRO A 282 29.52 45.20 -12.45
C PRO A 282 28.19 45.69 -13.05
N LYS A 283 28.25 46.70 -13.92
CA LYS A 283 27.03 47.30 -14.52
C LYS A 283 26.23 46.31 -15.34
N GLU A 284 26.86 45.30 -15.92
CA GLU A 284 26.25 44.23 -16.71
C GLU A 284 25.26 43.37 -15.92
N LEU A 285 25.41 43.34 -14.58
CA LEU A 285 24.50 42.64 -13.69
C LEU A 285 23.27 43.47 -13.32
N LEU A 286 23.22 44.73 -13.67
CA LEU A 286 22.18 45.68 -13.31
C LEU A 286 21.50 46.30 -14.55
N ALA A 287 22.29 46.55 -15.62
CA ALA A 287 21.82 47.16 -16.85
C ALA A 287 20.88 46.22 -17.63
N HIS A 288 19.81 46.79 -18.18
CA HIS A 288 18.85 46.05 -19.01
C HIS A 288 18.30 44.80 -18.33
N ARG A 289 18.02 44.91 -17.02
CA ARG A 289 17.45 43.84 -16.20
C ARG A 289 16.26 44.33 -15.36
N THR A 290 15.46 43.40 -14.91
CA THR A 290 14.50 43.61 -13.82
C THR A 290 15.24 43.56 -12.49
N LEU A 291 15.25 44.63 -11.74
CA LEU A 291 15.81 44.66 -10.38
C LEU A 291 14.67 44.52 -9.37
N ILE A 292 14.76 43.54 -8.49
CA ILE A 292 13.80 43.36 -7.38
C ILE A 292 14.56 43.67 -6.09
N VAL A 293 14.14 44.73 -5.42
CA VAL A 293 14.78 45.23 -4.18
C VAL A 293 13.97 44.75 -2.99
N GLY A 294 14.53 43.96 -2.11
CA GLY A 294 13.80 43.44 -0.96
C GLY A 294 14.67 42.92 0.18
N ALA A 295 14.05 42.55 1.28
CA ALA A 295 14.73 42.06 2.48
C ALA A 295 15.32 40.67 2.22
N HIS A 296 16.60 40.51 2.59
CA HIS A 296 17.32 39.25 2.53
C HIS A 296 18.34 39.20 3.69
N SER A 297 17.83 39.13 4.93
CA SER A 297 18.65 39.27 6.13
C SER A 297 18.11 38.43 7.26
N LEU A 298 19.01 37.75 7.97
CA LEU A 298 18.68 36.98 9.18
C LEU A 298 18.38 37.86 10.40
N SER A 299 18.89 39.10 10.42
CA SER A 299 18.80 40.00 11.57
C SER A 299 17.67 41.02 11.46
N GLY A 300 16.96 41.09 10.33
CA GLY A 300 16.05 42.21 10.06
C GLY A 300 14.57 41.91 10.14
N VAL A 301 14.08 40.99 9.40
CA VAL A 301 12.63 40.68 9.26
C VAL A 301 12.45 39.21 8.95
N ALA A 302 11.50 38.58 9.63
CA ALA A 302 11.07 37.21 9.33
C ALA A 302 10.13 37.20 8.09
N ASP A 303 10.64 37.56 6.92
CA ASP A 303 9.97 37.41 5.64
C ASP A 303 10.49 36.16 4.92
N ASP A 304 10.38 35.00 5.60
CA ASP A 304 10.89 33.74 5.16
C ASP A 304 9.82 32.65 5.12
N TYR A 305 9.76 31.90 4.04
CA TYR A 305 8.72 30.91 3.73
C TYR A 305 9.30 29.54 3.44
N ALA A 306 8.56 28.50 3.81
CA ALA A 306 8.86 27.15 3.36
C ALA A 306 8.46 27.01 1.88
N VAL A 307 9.36 26.43 1.07
CA VAL A 307 9.14 26.17 -0.37
C VAL A 307 9.46 24.72 -0.71
N PRO A 308 9.03 24.19 -1.85
CA PRO A 308 9.21 22.79 -2.23
C PRO A 308 10.66 22.29 -2.19
N ASN A 309 11.58 23.04 -2.77
CA ASN A 309 12.98 22.68 -2.89
C ASN A 309 13.89 23.22 -1.78
N SER A 310 13.33 23.48 -0.61
CA SER A 310 14.01 24.18 0.48
C SER A 310 15.13 23.39 1.16
N ALA A 311 15.18 22.06 1.00
CA ALA A 311 16.12 21.20 1.73
C ALA A 311 16.16 21.48 3.25
N GLY A 312 15.00 21.84 3.83
CA GLY A 312 14.87 22.22 5.25
C GLY A 312 15.19 23.67 5.58
N ARG A 313 15.58 24.49 4.60
CA ARG A 313 15.76 25.94 4.74
C ARG A 313 14.55 26.69 4.25
N LYS A 314 14.34 27.91 4.74
CA LYS A 314 13.30 28.81 4.24
C LYS A 314 13.85 29.74 3.15
N MET A 315 12.98 30.19 2.26
CA MET A 315 13.30 31.11 1.18
C MET A 315 12.73 32.49 1.52
N TYR A 316 13.50 33.54 1.27
CA TYR A 316 13.01 34.90 1.48
C TYR A 316 11.93 35.28 0.46
N GLY A 317 11.00 36.17 0.88
CA GLY A 317 9.91 36.62 0.02
C GLY A 317 10.40 37.18 -1.32
N VAL A 318 11.45 37.98 -1.31
CA VAL A 318 12.09 38.55 -2.52
C VAL A 318 12.60 37.48 -3.49
N GLU A 319 13.08 36.33 -2.99
CA GLU A 319 13.48 35.20 -3.84
C GLU A 319 12.27 34.49 -4.47
N ILE A 320 11.15 34.38 -3.73
CA ILE A 320 9.90 33.84 -4.26
C ILE A 320 9.38 34.72 -5.39
N LEU A 321 9.40 36.04 -5.21
CA LEU A 321 9.01 37.00 -6.25
C LEU A 321 9.93 36.90 -7.46
N ALA A 322 11.24 36.70 -7.27
CA ALA A 322 12.20 36.52 -8.35
C ALA A 322 11.98 35.19 -9.11
N ASN A 323 11.68 34.06 -8.41
CA ASN A 323 11.31 32.80 -9.04
C ASN A 323 10.00 32.92 -9.85
N THR A 324 9.03 33.70 -9.34
CA THR A 324 7.80 33.99 -10.07
C THR A 324 8.09 34.82 -11.34
N ALA A 325 8.93 35.83 -11.25
CA ALA A 325 9.36 36.62 -12.42
C ALA A 325 10.08 35.73 -13.45
N ALA A 326 10.96 34.84 -12.99
CA ALA A 326 11.66 33.89 -13.86
C ALA A 326 10.69 32.95 -14.58
N SER A 327 9.66 32.46 -13.88
CA SER A 327 8.60 31.63 -14.49
C SER A 327 7.89 32.38 -15.62
N ILE A 328 7.63 33.69 -15.43
CA ILE A 328 6.99 34.53 -16.45
C ILE A 328 7.93 34.77 -17.63
N TYR A 329 9.20 35.12 -17.37
CA TYR A 329 10.20 35.33 -18.43
C TYR A 329 10.40 34.11 -19.31
N THR A 330 10.50 32.93 -18.68
CA THR A 330 10.73 31.65 -19.38
C THR A 330 9.44 31.03 -19.92
N ASN A 331 8.27 31.62 -19.60
CA ASN A 331 6.94 31.06 -19.88
C ASN A 331 6.80 29.62 -19.38
N ARG A 332 7.38 29.32 -18.22
CA ARG A 332 7.41 27.98 -17.62
C ARG A 332 6.62 27.96 -16.33
N PHE A 333 5.49 27.30 -16.38
CA PHE A 333 4.59 27.14 -15.25
C PHE A 333 4.32 25.65 -15.06
N PRO A 334 4.63 25.05 -13.89
CA PRO A 334 4.22 23.70 -13.60
C PRO A 334 2.70 23.62 -13.52
N GLU A 335 2.08 22.92 -14.45
CA GLU A 335 0.64 22.70 -14.42
C GLU A 335 0.33 21.48 -13.55
N LEU A 336 -0.36 21.70 -12.43
CA LEU A 336 -0.71 20.69 -11.45
C LEU A 336 -1.98 19.90 -11.82
N ARG A 337 -2.62 20.21 -12.95
CA ARG A 337 -3.86 19.57 -13.39
C ARG A 337 -3.69 18.91 -14.75
N GLU A 338 -3.81 17.60 -14.77
CA GLU A 338 -4.13 16.89 -16.00
C GLU A 338 -5.65 16.96 -16.22
N GLY A 339 -6.07 16.97 -17.48
CA GLY A 339 -7.49 16.95 -17.80
C GLY A 339 -8.17 15.70 -17.19
N LEU A 340 -9.36 15.88 -16.61
CA LEU A 340 -10.14 14.82 -15.95
C LEU A 340 -10.19 13.52 -16.77
N ALA A 341 -10.31 13.62 -18.08
CA ALA A 341 -10.36 12.47 -18.98
C ALA A 341 -9.07 11.65 -18.97
N VAL A 342 -7.90 12.30 -18.91
CA VAL A 342 -6.59 11.63 -18.85
C VAL A 342 -6.42 10.92 -17.50
N THR A 343 -6.69 11.61 -16.40
CA THR A 343 -6.61 11.06 -15.05
C THR A 343 -7.53 9.84 -14.87
N LEU A 344 -8.77 9.91 -15.38
CA LEU A 344 -9.70 8.78 -15.34
C LEU A 344 -9.22 7.62 -16.20
N ALA A 345 -8.68 7.88 -17.39
CA ALA A 345 -8.13 6.82 -18.25
C ALA A 345 -6.95 6.12 -17.58
N GLU A 346 -6.07 6.85 -16.94
CA GLU A 346 -4.92 6.30 -16.21
C GLU A 346 -5.34 5.51 -14.97
N LEU A 347 -6.32 6.00 -14.19
CA LEU A 347 -6.91 5.28 -13.06
C LEU A 347 -7.51 3.93 -13.52
N VAL A 348 -8.26 3.94 -14.62
CA VAL A 348 -8.85 2.73 -15.21
C VAL A 348 -7.74 1.77 -15.67
N ALA A 349 -6.76 2.26 -16.41
CA ALA A 349 -5.64 1.46 -16.91
C ALA A 349 -4.82 0.85 -15.77
N ALA A 350 -4.46 1.65 -14.74
CA ALA A 350 -3.73 1.17 -13.57
C ALA A 350 -4.53 0.11 -12.80
N THR A 351 -5.79 0.39 -12.48
CA THR A 351 -6.62 -0.52 -11.68
C THR A 351 -6.86 -1.84 -12.41
N LEU A 352 -7.31 -1.80 -13.67
CA LEU A 352 -7.59 -3.01 -14.44
C LEU A 352 -6.32 -3.76 -14.83
N GLY A 353 -5.28 -3.05 -15.26
CA GLY A 353 -3.99 -3.64 -15.61
C GLY A 353 -3.38 -4.42 -14.44
N GLY A 354 -3.36 -3.83 -13.26
CA GLY A 354 -2.86 -4.49 -12.06
C GLY A 354 -3.72 -5.71 -11.66
N ILE A 355 -5.04 -5.59 -11.69
CA ILE A 355 -5.94 -6.71 -11.37
C ILE A 355 -5.77 -7.86 -12.39
N ILE A 356 -5.61 -7.57 -13.67
CA ILE A 356 -5.36 -8.58 -14.71
C ILE A 356 -4.03 -9.31 -14.44
N LEU A 357 -2.97 -8.57 -14.12
CA LEU A 357 -1.67 -9.15 -13.76
C LEU A 357 -1.77 -10.05 -12.54
N ILE A 358 -2.44 -9.60 -11.48
CA ILE A 358 -2.68 -10.35 -10.24
C ILE A 358 -3.52 -11.61 -10.53
N ALA A 359 -4.58 -11.49 -11.31
CA ALA A 359 -5.44 -12.62 -11.68
C ALA A 359 -4.68 -13.69 -12.49
N ARG A 360 -3.69 -13.27 -13.32
CA ARG A 360 -2.91 -14.17 -14.18
C ARG A 360 -1.70 -14.78 -13.50
N PHE A 361 -0.98 -14.00 -12.68
CA PHE A 361 0.32 -14.36 -12.11
C PHE A 361 0.36 -14.32 -10.57
N ARG A 362 -0.78 -14.03 -9.91
CA ARG A 362 -0.92 -13.96 -8.43
C ARG A 362 0.10 -13.00 -7.80
N LEU A 363 0.94 -13.50 -6.88
CA LEU A 363 1.94 -12.68 -6.19
C LEU A 363 2.96 -12.07 -7.15
N TYR A 364 3.42 -12.80 -8.16
CA TYR A 364 4.32 -12.25 -9.21
C TYR A 364 3.62 -11.16 -10.02
N GLY A 365 2.30 -11.29 -10.26
CA GLY A 365 1.50 -10.26 -10.91
C GLY A 365 1.37 -9.00 -10.06
N PHE A 366 1.26 -9.13 -8.74
CA PHE A 366 1.25 -8.00 -7.81
C PHE A 366 2.60 -7.26 -7.82
N LEU A 367 3.71 -8.00 -7.72
CA LEU A 367 5.05 -7.43 -7.83
C LEU A 367 5.27 -6.74 -9.19
N GLY A 368 4.83 -7.38 -10.28
CA GLY A 368 4.88 -6.79 -11.63
C GLY A 368 4.05 -5.51 -11.74
N ALA A 369 2.88 -5.45 -11.11
CA ALA A 369 2.05 -4.24 -11.08
C ALA A 369 2.73 -3.09 -10.31
N ILE A 370 3.40 -3.39 -9.19
CA ILE A 370 4.19 -2.40 -8.44
C ILE A 370 5.36 -1.88 -9.29
N VAL A 371 6.10 -2.77 -9.95
CA VAL A 371 7.22 -2.38 -10.83
C VAL A 371 6.73 -1.50 -11.98
N ALA A 372 5.58 -1.84 -12.59
CA ALA A 372 4.98 -1.02 -13.64
C ALA A 372 4.56 0.36 -13.13
N LEU A 373 4.01 0.44 -11.91
CA LEU A 373 3.62 1.69 -11.26
C LEU A 373 4.83 2.60 -10.99
N VAL A 374 5.89 2.04 -10.41
CA VAL A 374 7.15 2.77 -10.15
C VAL A 374 7.80 3.21 -11.46
N GLY A 375 7.82 2.33 -12.47
CA GLY A 375 8.35 2.64 -13.80
C GLY A 375 7.55 3.75 -14.48
N TYR A 376 6.24 3.76 -14.34
CA TYR A 376 5.37 4.83 -14.83
C TYR A 376 5.68 6.17 -14.13
N GLY A 377 5.75 6.19 -12.78
CA GLY A 377 6.12 7.39 -12.02
C GLY A 377 7.49 7.94 -12.44
N PHE A 378 8.46 7.05 -12.65
CA PHE A 378 9.79 7.43 -13.13
C PHE A 378 9.74 8.00 -14.55
N ALA A 379 8.98 7.39 -15.47
CA ALA A 379 8.81 7.90 -16.83
C ALA A 379 8.17 9.31 -16.84
N ARG A 380 7.17 9.55 -15.99
CA ARG A 380 6.55 10.87 -15.81
C ARG A 380 7.56 11.89 -15.28
N TYR A 381 8.38 11.50 -14.30
CA TYR A 381 9.48 12.36 -13.82
C TYR A 381 10.48 12.69 -14.92
N VAL A 382 10.92 11.72 -15.73
CA VAL A 382 11.83 11.96 -16.84
C VAL A 382 11.23 12.92 -17.88
N LEU A 383 9.95 12.73 -18.23
CA LEU A 383 9.24 13.65 -19.13
C LEU A 383 9.19 15.07 -18.57
N PHE A 384 8.91 15.22 -17.27
CA PHE A 384 8.95 16.52 -16.60
C PHE A 384 10.37 17.13 -16.64
N ALA A 385 11.40 16.36 -16.28
CA ALA A 385 12.78 16.81 -16.30
C ALA A 385 13.25 17.23 -17.70
N VAL A 386 12.85 16.51 -18.75
CA VAL A 386 13.14 16.87 -20.15
C VAL A 386 12.40 18.16 -20.53
N ALA A 387 11.12 18.30 -20.17
CA ALA A 387 10.36 19.52 -20.43
C ALA A 387 10.97 20.73 -19.70
N THR A 388 11.48 20.54 -18.47
CA THR A 388 12.13 21.63 -17.71
C THR A 388 13.54 21.95 -18.20
N SER A 389 14.25 21.03 -18.85
CA SER A 389 15.61 21.25 -19.38
C SER A 389 15.70 22.16 -20.60
N GLY A 390 14.55 22.60 -21.15
CA GLY A 390 14.52 23.52 -22.30
C GLY A 390 14.59 22.85 -23.67
N ALA A 391 14.61 21.52 -23.73
CA ALA A 391 14.63 20.77 -24.99
C ALA A 391 13.30 20.80 -25.76
N THR A 392 12.20 21.15 -25.11
CA THR A 392 10.84 21.11 -25.69
C THR A 392 10.12 22.44 -25.47
N GLY A 393 10.42 23.46 -26.24
CA GLY A 393 9.58 24.68 -26.39
C GLY A 393 9.10 25.41 -25.12
N ASP A 394 8.61 26.64 -25.31
CA ASP A 394 7.95 27.47 -24.28
C ASP A 394 6.52 26.99 -24.03
N GLY A 395 6.11 26.86 -22.78
CA GLY A 395 4.70 26.54 -22.43
C GLY A 395 4.53 25.96 -21.04
N PRO A 396 3.29 25.71 -20.61
CA PRO A 396 3.01 25.07 -19.34
C PRO A 396 3.58 23.63 -19.31
N ILE A 397 4.17 23.28 -18.19
CA ILE A 397 4.81 21.97 -17.98
C ILE A 397 3.88 21.13 -17.12
N ALA A 398 3.30 20.07 -17.68
CA ALA A 398 2.38 19.20 -16.95
C ALA A 398 3.14 18.40 -15.87
N VAL A 399 2.79 18.64 -14.61
CA VAL A 399 3.18 17.81 -13.47
C VAL A 399 2.09 16.77 -13.25
N ALA A 400 2.44 15.50 -13.47
CA ALA A 400 1.48 14.42 -13.28
C ALA A 400 1.04 14.32 -11.82
N SER A 401 -0.26 14.30 -11.60
CA SER A 401 -0.80 13.86 -10.31
C SER A 401 -0.66 12.35 -10.22
N LEU A 402 0.16 11.85 -9.29
CA LEU A 402 0.26 10.42 -8.99
C LEU A 402 -0.74 9.99 -7.89
N GLY A 403 -1.54 10.91 -7.37
CA GLY A 403 -2.45 10.67 -6.25
C GLY A 403 -3.50 9.58 -6.52
N TYR A 404 -3.99 9.48 -7.75
CA TYR A 404 -4.96 8.46 -8.16
C TYR A 404 -4.38 7.03 -8.17
N LEU A 405 -3.06 6.87 -8.15
CA LEU A 405 -2.41 5.55 -8.12
C LEU A 405 -2.51 4.89 -6.74
N MET A 406 -2.71 5.65 -5.66
CA MET A 406 -2.95 5.09 -4.32
C MET A 406 -4.24 4.28 -4.24
N PRO A 407 -5.40 4.78 -4.65
CA PRO A 407 -6.61 3.95 -4.71
C PRO A 407 -6.42 2.69 -5.55
N ALA A 408 -5.75 2.77 -6.71
CA ALA A 408 -5.48 1.61 -7.54
C ALA A 408 -4.65 0.56 -6.80
N SER A 409 -3.56 0.95 -6.14
CA SER A 409 -2.68 0.05 -5.39
C SER A 409 -3.39 -0.58 -4.18
N PHE A 410 -4.26 0.14 -3.49
CA PHE A 410 -5.09 -0.40 -2.41
C PHE A 410 -5.98 -1.54 -2.92
N TRP A 411 -6.64 -1.37 -4.07
CA TRP A 411 -7.50 -2.41 -4.62
C TRP A 411 -6.72 -3.61 -5.14
N TRP A 412 -5.44 -3.45 -5.52
CA TRP A 412 -4.56 -4.58 -5.80
C TRP A 412 -4.28 -5.42 -4.55
N VAL A 413 -4.07 -4.78 -3.40
CA VAL A 413 -3.91 -5.48 -2.11
C VAL A 413 -5.18 -6.26 -1.76
N VAL A 414 -6.35 -5.65 -1.95
CA VAL A 414 -7.64 -6.32 -1.75
C VAL A 414 -7.81 -7.53 -2.67
N ALA A 415 -7.42 -7.39 -3.95
CA ALA A 415 -7.49 -8.49 -4.92
C ALA A 415 -6.55 -9.66 -4.55
N VAL A 416 -5.32 -9.38 -4.13
CA VAL A 416 -4.37 -10.40 -3.63
C VAL A 416 -4.93 -11.07 -2.38
N GLY A 417 -5.40 -10.29 -1.41
CA GLY A 417 -5.99 -10.82 -0.18
C GLY A 417 -7.17 -11.76 -0.46
N TYR A 418 -8.05 -11.39 -1.38
CA TYR A 418 -9.15 -12.26 -1.82
C TYR A 418 -8.63 -13.58 -2.41
N LEU A 419 -7.61 -13.53 -3.29
CA LEU A 419 -7.07 -14.74 -3.92
C LEU A 419 -6.40 -15.66 -2.89
N LEU A 420 -5.67 -15.12 -1.92
CA LEU A 420 -5.04 -15.91 -0.85
C LEU A 420 -6.10 -16.61 0.03
N VAL A 421 -7.14 -15.88 0.44
CA VAL A 421 -8.25 -16.46 1.23
C VAL A 421 -8.98 -17.55 0.45
N GLU A 422 -9.23 -17.37 -0.84
CA GLU A 422 -9.87 -18.40 -1.67
C GLU A 422 -8.99 -19.64 -1.85
N GLU A 423 -7.69 -19.46 -1.93
CA GLU A 423 -6.73 -20.57 -2.02
C GLU A 423 -6.72 -21.38 -0.72
N GLU A 424 -6.62 -20.71 0.42
CA GLU A 424 -6.68 -21.36 1.74
C GLU A 424 -8.00 -22.10 1.93
N ARG A 425 -9.13 -21.49 1.58
CA ARG A 425 -10.45 -22.16 1.62
C ARG A 425 -10.50 -23.38 0.72
N ALA A 426 -9.85 -23.33 -0.44
CA ALA A 426 -9.79 -24.46 -1.36
C ALA A 426 -9.01 -25.62 -0.77
N VAL A 427 -7.84 -25.35 -0.22
CA VAL A 427 -7.00 -26.34 0.45
C VAL A 427 -7.75 -26.97 1.63
N ARG A 428 -8.33 -26.17 2.51
CA ARG A 428 -9.14 -26.64 3.66
C ARG A 428 -10.31 -27.53 3.22
N ARG A 429 -11.04 -27.16 2.16
CA ARG A 429 -12.13 -27.98 1.62
C ARG A 429 -11.64 -29.32 1.09
N THR A 430 -10.52 -29.32 0.37
CA THR A 430 -9.91 -30.54 -0.15
C THR A 430 -9.47 -31.44 1.01
N GLN A 431 -8.80 -30.88 2.02
CA GLN A 431 -8.41 -31.60 3.24
C GLN A 431 -9.62 -32.19 4.00
N THR A 432 -10.68 -31.39 4.18
CA THR A 432 -11.89 -31.86 4.87
C THR A 432 -12.61 -32.96 4.09
N THR A 433 -12.63 -32.87 2.76
CA THR A 433 -13.24 -33.90 1.92
C THR A 433 -12.38 -35.16 1.90
N PHE A 434 -11.05 -35.02 1.79
CA PHE A 434 -10.10 -36.11 1.79
C PHE A 434 -10.09 -36.84 3.15
N GLY A 435 -10.16 -36.08 4.27
CA GLY A 435 -10.20 -36.63 5.63
C GLY A 435 -11.47 -37.46 5.96
N ARG A 436 -12.49 -37.47 5.09
CA ARG A 436 -13.63 -38.39 5.20
C ARG A 436 -13.36 -39.78 4.62
N PHE A 437 -12.37 -39.90 3.76
CA PHE A 437 -12.04 -41.17 3.08
C PHE A 437 -10.74 -41.79 3.62
N VAL A 438 -9.93 -41.03 4.33
CA VAL A 438 -8.65 -41.48 4.88
C VAL A 438 -8.54 -41.00 6.31
N THR A 439 -8.04 -41.90 7.21
CA THR A 439 -7.85 -41.51 8.62
C THR A 439 -6.82 -40.37 8.76
N PRO A 440 -6.91 -39.53 9.79
CA PRO A 440 -6.01 -38.37 9.96
C PRO A 440 -4.53 -38.76 10.02
N SER A 441 -4.20 -39.96 10.53
CA SER A 441 -2.84 -40.50 10.59
C SER A 441 -2.29 -40.85 9.20
N VAL A 442 -3.09 -41.50 8.36
CA VAL A 442 -2.74 -41.84 6.99
C VAL A 442 -2.65 -40.56 6.12
N ALA A 443 -3.58 -39.62 6.30
CA ALA A 443 -3.53 -38.35 5.59
C ALA A 443 -2.24 -37.55 5.88
N ARG A 444 -1.80 -37.50 7.14
CA ARG A 444 -0.51 -36.89 7.51
C ARG A 444 0.67 -37.56 6.85
N THR A 445 0.72 -38.89 6.90
CA THR A 445 1.79 -39.68 6.28
C THR A 445 1.85 -39.42 4.75
N ILE A 446 0.71 -39.31 4.07
CA ILE A 446 0.68 -39.00 2.64
C ILE A 446 1.26 -37.60 2.39
N MET A 447 0.88 -36.58 3.19
CA MET A 447 1.40 -35.22 3.05
C MET A 447 2.91 -35.17 3.30
N ASP A 448 3.41 -35.81 4.36
CA ASP A 448 4.84 -35.85 4.66
C ASP A 448 5.67 -36.54 3.56
N ILE A 449 5.11 -37.56 2.92
CA ILE A 449 5.77 -38.26 1.81
C ILE A 449 5.73 -37.43 0.53
N GLU A 450 4.63 -36.74 0.28
CA GLU A 450 4.48 -35.81 -0.89
C GLU A 450 5.45 -34.64 -0.80
N GLU A 451 5.61 -34.04 0.38
CA GLU A 451 6.59 -32.96 0.62
C GLU A 451 8.03 -33.41 0.37
N ARG A 452 8.34 -34.70 0.63
CA ARG A 452 9.67 -35.31 0.35
C ARG A 452 9.84 -35.75 -1.09
N GLY A 453 8.79 -35.62 -1.93
CA GLY A 453 8.83 -35.95 -3.36
C GLY A 453 8.95 -37.46 -3.67
N THR A 454 8.63 -38.36 -2.72
CA THR A 454 8.87 -39.82 -2.80
C THR A 454 7.61 -40.64 -2.64
N LEU A 455 6.46 -40.20 -3.15
CA LEU A 455 5.27 -41.07 -3.16
C LEU A 455 5.49 -42.23 -4.13
N ALA A 456 6.06 -43.32 -3.64
CA ALA A 456 6.33 -44.54 -4.38
C ALA A 456 5.57 -45.73 -3.77
N LEU A 457 5.22 -46.73 -4.60
CA LEU A 457 4.77 -48.02 -4.14
C LEU A 457 5.91 -48.67 -3.34
N GLY A 458 5.62 -49.10 -2.11
CA GLY A 458 6.59 -49.72 -1.23
C GLY A 458 6.11 -49.80 0.20
N GLY A 459 6.83 -50.50 1.05
CA GLY A 459 6.52 -50.62 2.45
C GLY A 459 7.76 -50.83 3.27
N GLU A 460 7.67 -50.56 4.55
CA GLU A 460 8.72 -50.80 5.56
C GLU A 460 8.27 -51.89 6.53
N GLU A 461 9.24 -52.66 7.01
CA GLU A 461 8.96 -53.63 8.04
C GLU A 461 8.72 -52.94 9.37
N LYS A 462 7.53 -53.17 9.95
CA LYS A 462 7.10 -52.59 11.23
C LYS A 462 6.55 -53.69 12.13
N ARG A 463 6.77 -53.55 13.45
CA ARG A 463 6.07 -54.33 14.44
C ARG A 463 4.77 -53.61 14.80
N VAL A 464 3.62 -54.24 14.54
CA VAL A 464 2.29 -53.68 14.73
C VAL A 464 1.39 -54.61 15.51
N THR A 465 0.34 -54.08 16.08
CA THR A 465 -0.80 -54.86 16.58
C THR A 465 -1.98 -54.69 15.63
N VAL A 466 -2.52 -55.79 15.14
CA VAL A 466 -3.66 -55.84 14.23
C VAL A 466 -4.85 -56.41 14.96
N LEU A 467 -5.97 -55.69 14.87
CA LEU A 467 -7.28 -56.14 15.33
C LEU A 467 -8.19 -56.35 14.13
N PHE A 468 -8.85 -57.48 14.10
CA PHE A 468 -10.04 -57.69 13.29
C PHE A 468 -11.28 -57.80 14.19
N GLY A 469 -12.37 -57.17 13.77
CA GLY A 469 -13.67 -57.29 14.44
C GLY A 469 -14.72 -57.71 13.43
N ASP A 470 -15.52 -58.70 13.74
CA ASP A 470 -16.48 -59.32 12.83
C ASP A 470 -17.85 -59.48 13.49
N ILE A 471 -18.93 -59.12 12.79
CA ILE A 471 -20.31 -59.20 13.34
C ILE A 471 -20.79 -60.62 13.34
N ARG A 472 -21.24 -61.11 14.48
CA ARG A 472 -21.74 -62.47 14.64
C ARG A 472 -23.16 -62.62 14.08
N GLY A 473 -23.33 -63.64 13.23
CA GLY A 473 -24.64 -63.91 12.60
C GLY A 473 -25.05 -62.88 11.55
N PHE A 474 -24.09 -62.18 10.96
CA PHE A 474 -24.37 -61.11 9.98
C PHE A 474 -25.20 -61.59 8.79
N ALA A 475 -24.94 -62.77 8.26
CA ALA A 475 -25.71 -63.32 7.14
C ALA A 475 -27.21 -63.43 7.50
N THR A 476 -27.53 -64.01 8.64
CA THR A 476 -28.92 -64.12 9.12
C THR A 476 -29.54 -62.75 9.39
N MET A 477 -28.80 -61.83 9.99
CA MET A 477 -29.23 -60.46 10.25
C MET A 477 -29.53 -59.72 8.95
N SER A 478 -28.68 -59.89 7.95
CA SER A 478 -28.81 -59.20 6.65
C SER A 478 -30.02 -59.70 5.84
N GLU A 479 -30.35 -60.99 5.94
CA GLU A 479 -31.55 -61.56 5.31
C GLU A 479 -32.84 -60.99 5.90
N GLY A 480 -32.83 -60.64 7.19
CA GLY A 480 -34.00 -60.09 7.90
C GLY A 480 -34.23 -58.60 7.79
N MET A 481 -33.31 -57.84 7.15
CA MET A 481 -33.31 -56.38 7.09
C MET A 481 -33.42 -55.86 5.66
N THR A 482 -34.10 -54.69 5.47
CA THR A 482 -33.99 -54.00 4.21
C THR A 482 -32.58 -53.43 4.04
N PRO A 483 -32.07 -53.28 2.79
CA PRO A 483 -30.70 -52.79 2.56
C PRO A 483 -30.40 -51.43 3.22
N ARG A 484 -31.41 -50.56 3.33
CA ARG A 484 -31.27 -49.26 3.99
C ARG A 484 -31.10 -49.40 5.51
N VAL A 485 -31.93 -50.20 6.14
CA VAL A 485 -31.85 -50.47 7.59
C VAL A 485 -30.55 -51.16 7.96
N LEU A 486 -30.09 -52.10 7.12
CA LEU A 486 -28.79 -52.77 7.28
C LEU A 486 -27.65 -51.76 7.22
N LEU A 487 -27.66 -50.89 6.21
CA LEU A 487 -26.61 -49.85 6.06
C LEU A 487 -26.62 -48.86 7.24
N ASP A 488 -27.79 -48.40 7.68
CA ASP A 488 -27.90 -47.48 8.82
C ASP A 488 -27.43 -48.18 10.13
N THR A 489 -27.73 -49.43 10.30
CA THR A 489 -27.24 -50.25 11.42
C THR A 489 -25.72 -50.40 11.41
N LEU A 490 -25.13 -50.78 10.26
CA LEU A 490 -23.68 -50.93 10.12
C LEU A 490 -22.99 -49.60 10.40
N ASN A 491 -23.46 -48.51 9.82
CA ASN A 491 -22.86 -47.17 10.00
C ASN A 491 -22.87 -46.78 11.49
N ARG A 492 -24.00 -47.02 12.23
CA ARG A 492 -24.11 -46.72 13.66
C ARG A 492 -23.07 -47.49 14.47
N TYR A 493 -22.91 -48.77 14.21
CA TYR A 493 -21.97 -49.60 14.96
C TYR A 493 -20.50 -49.30 14.57
N PHE A 494 -20.20 -49.09 13.30
CA PHE A 494 -18.87 -48.68 12.87
C PHE A 494 -18.48 -47.32 13.43
N ASP A 495 -19.43 -46.36 13.51
CA ASP A 495 -19.15 -45.04 14.08
C ASP A 495 -18.79 -45.14 15.57
N GLY A 496 -19.51 -45.96 16.34
CA GLY A 496 -19.19 -46.25 17.73
C GLY A 496 -17.81 -46.95 17.90
N VAL A 497 -17.52 -47.94 17.05
CA VAL A 497 -16.24 -48.62 17.04
C VAL A 497 -15.10 -47.64 16.72
N VAL A 498 -15.23 -46.82 15.68
CA VAL A 498 -14.23 -45.83 15.28
C VAL A 498 -13.98 -44.81 16.39
N ASN A 499 -15.01 -44.38 17.09
CA ASN A 499 -14.85 -43.44 18.20
C ASN A 499 -14.02 -44.01 19.34
N VAL A 500 -14.21 -45.29 19.65
CA VAL A 500 -13.37 -45.99 20.66
C VAL A 500 -11.96 -46.18 20.15
N VAL A 501 -11.77 -46.70 18.92
CA VAL A 501 -10.47 -46.92 18.30
C VAL A 501 -9.63 -45.65 18.31
N ASN A 502 -10.20 -44.53 17.95
CA ASN A 502 -9.51 -43.23 17.92
C ASN A 502 -9.03 -42.78 19.31
N ARG A 503 -9.78 -43.04 20.39
CA ARG A 503 -9.35 -42.75 21.77
C ARG A 503 -8.11 -43.56 22.18
N TYR A 504 -7.96 -44.75 21.65
CA TYR A 504 -6.82 -45.61 21.89
C TYR A 504 -5.73 -45.51 20.81
N GLU A 505 -5.74 -44.45 20.00
CA GLU A 505 -4.74 -44.17 18.95
C GLU A 505 -4.66 -45.25 17.85
N GLY A 506 -5.73 -45.99 17.63
CA GLY A 506 -5.81 -46.97 16.55
C GLY A 506 -6.09 -46.33 15.21
N THR A 507 -5.58 -46.92 14.14
CA THR A 507 -5.85 -46.53 12.76
C THR A 507 -6.79 -47.53 12.12
N VAL A 508 -8.03 -47.13 11.81
CA VAL A 508 -8.94 -47.94 11.02
C VAL A 508 -8.39 -48.03 9.60
N ASN A 509 -8.02 -49.27 9.20
CA ASN A 509 -7.44 -49.53 7.90
C ASN A 509 -8.50 -49.68 6.81
N LYS A 510 -9.44 -50.62 7.03
CA LYS A 510 -10.52 -50.86 6.07
C LYS A 510 -11.74 -51.51 6.70
N TYR A 511 -12.86 -51.42 6.00
CA TYR A 511 -14.07 -52.21 6.22
C TYR A 511 -14.19 -53.24 5.11
N ASN A 512 -14.50 -54.46 5.45
CA ASN A 512 -14.71 -55.55 4.50
C ASN A 512 -16.05 -56.24 4.80
N GLY A 513 -17.15 -55.63 4.29
CA GLY A 513 -18.49 -56.04 4.63
C GLY A 513 -18.83 -55.70 6.09
N ASP A 514 -19.02 -56.72 6.90
CA ASP A 514 -19.30 -56.64 8.33
C ASP A 514 -18.04 -56.69 9.21
N ASN A 515 -16.88 -56.78 8.56
CA ASN A 515 -15.58 -56.89 9.23
C ASN A 515 -14.85 -55.54 9.22
N ILE A 516 -14.20 -55.18 10.33
CA ILE A 516 -13.35 -54.01 10.47
C ILE A 516 -11.93 -54.41 10.78
N MET A 517 -10.96 -53.82 10.09
CA MET A 517 -9.55 -53.98 10.37
C MET A 517 -8.96 -52.72 10.97
N VAL A 518 -8.28 -52.84 12.11
CA VAL A 518 -7.65 -51.75 12.83
C VAL A 518 -6.18 -52.09 13.09
N ILE A 519 -5.32 -51.08 13.03
CA ILE A 519 -3.88 -51.22 13.20
C ILE A 519 -3.37 -50.23 14.25
N TRP A 520 -2.50 -50.68 15.13
CA TRP A 520 -1.68 -49.84 16.02
C TRP A 520 -0.20 -50.02 15.67
N GLY A 521 0.58 -48.93 15.63
CA GLY A 521 1.99 -48.93 15.28
C GLY A 521 2.30 -48.62 13.82
N ALA A 522 1.24 -48.42 12.99
CA ALA A 522 1.36 -47.96 11.62
C ALA A 522 0.14 -47.10 11.22
N PRO A 523 0.28 -46.03 10.40
CA PRO A 523 1.53 -45.50 9.84
C PRO A 523 2.44 -44.86 10.90
N LEU A 524 1.87 -44.36 12.00
CA LEU A 524 2.59 -43.69 13.09
C LEU A 524 2.89 -44.72 14.22
N PRO A 525 4.04 -44.60 14.89
CA PRO A 525 4.34 -45.45 16.04
C PRO A 525 3.38 -45.15 17.21
N VAL A 526 2.93 -46.21 17.90
CA VAL A 526 2.06 -46.12 19.06
C VAL A 526 2.70 -46.89 20.23
N ALA A 527 2.87 -46.17 21.36
CA ALA A 527 3.36 -46.82 22.58
C ALA A 527 2.29 -47.77 23.13
N ASP A 528 2.73 -48.90 23.75
CA ASP A 528 1.86 -49.89 24.36
C ASP A 528 0.73 -50.40 23.43
N GLN A 529 1.07 -50.55 22.15
CA GLN A 529 0.12 -50.85 21.07
C GLN A 529 -0.75 -52.07 21.33
N ALA A 530 -0.20 -53.17 21.86
CA ALA A 530 -0.93 -54.39 22.18
C ALA A 530 -1.98 -54.14 23.29
N ARG A 531 -1.57 -53.44 24.33
CA ARG A 531 -2.46 -53.10 25.46
C ARG A 531 -3.59 -52.17 25.03
N LYS A 532 -3.28 -51.12 24.27
CA LYS A 532 -4.28 -50.20 23.71
C LYS A 532 -5.27 -50.91 22.80
N ALA A 533 -4.82 -51.82 21.96
CA ALA A 533 -5.68 -52.61 21.08
C ALA A 533 -6.67 -53.47 21.87
N VAL A 534 -6.19 -54.15 22.92
CA VAL A 534 -7.06 -54.98 23.77
C VAL A 534 -8.03 -54.15 24.60
N GLN A 535 -7.58 -53.06 25.18
CA GLN A 535 -8.46 -52.12 25.91
C GLN A 535 -9.54 -51.53 25.00
N ALA A 536 -9.22 -51.15 23.77
CA ALA A 536 -10.18 -50.71 22.78
C ALA A 536 -11.22 -51.78 22.49
N ALA A 537 -10.79 -53.02 22.24
CA ALA A 537 -11.69 -54.13 21.98
C ALA A 537 -12.67 -54.41 23.17
N LEU A 538 -12.14 -54.40 24.39
CA LEU A 538 -12.97 -54.59 25.59
C LEU A 538 -13.93 -53.42 25.83
N GLU A 539 -13.55 -52.19 25.52
CA GLU A 539 -14.43 -51.03 25.61
C GLU A 539 -15.52 -51.08 24.54
N ILE A 540 -15.16 -51.40 23.28
CA ILE A 540 -16.13 -51.61 22.21
C ILE A 540 -17.15 -52.66 22.60
N GLN A 541 -16.68 -53.79 23.15
CA GLN A 541 -17.55 -54.85 23.62
C GLN A 541 -18.56 -54.35 24.69
N ARG A 542 -18.08 -53.64 25.70
CA ARG A 542 -18.91 -53.04 26.73
C ARG A 542 -19.94 -52.06 26.15
N TRP A 543 -19.54 -51.22 25.21
CA TRP A 543 -20.43 -50.29 24.52
C TRP A 543 -21.50 -51.01 23.72
N ILE A 544 -21.16 -52.05 22.94
CA ILE A 544 -22.13 -52.87 22.17
C ILE A 544 -23.16 -53.51 23.08
N VAL A 545 -22.73 -54.06 24.21
CA VAL A 545 -23.63 -54.65 25.20
C VAL A 545 -24.58 -53.62 25.79
N ALA A 546 -24.11 -52.41 26.06
CA ALA A 546 -24.92 -51.30 26.55
C ALA A 546 -25.94 -50.85 25.51
N GLU A 547 -25.57 -50.71 24.23
CA GLU A 547 -26.47 -50.38 23.12
C GLU A 547 -27.61 -51.39 22.97
N ARG A 548 -27.28 -52.70 23.06
CA ARG A 548 -28.29 -53.77 23.03
C ARG A 548 -29.26 -53.66 24.20
N ARG A 549 -28.75 -53.41 25.41
CA ARG A 549 -29.61 -53.23 26.62
C ARG A 549 -30.51 -52.01 26.54
N ALA A 550 -30.08 -50.99 25.81
CA ALA A 550 -30.85 -49.77 25.55
C ALA A 550 -31.91 -49.95 24.46
N GLY A 551 -32.15 -51.17 23.94
CA GLY A 551 -33.13 -51.49 22.91
C GLY A 551 -32.61 -51.32 21.47
N GLY A 552 -31.30 -51.18 21.26
CA GLY A 552 -30.66 -51.20 19.94
C GLY A 552 -30.73 -52.59 19.27
N PRO A 553 -30.38 -52.71 17.98
CA PRO A 553 -30.32 -53.98 17.26
C PRO A 553 -29.44 -55.00 17.95
N ASP A 554 -29.82 -56.30 17.82
CA ASP A 554 -29.05 -57.42 18.44
C ASP A 554 -27.74 -57.71 17.65
N VAL A 555 -26.82 -56.72 17.64
CA VAL A 555 -25.51 -56.86 17.05
C VAL A 555 -24.48 -57.29 18.09
N SER A 556 -23.61 -58.18 17.73
CA SER A 556 -22.47 -58.62 18.58
C SER A 556 -21.22 -58.81 17.72
N PHE A 557 -20.09 -58.54 18.30
CA PHE A 557 -18.78 -58.70 17.62
C PHE A 557 -17.95 -59.81 18.28
N GLY A 558 -17.11 -60.43 17.46
CA GLY A 558 -15.96 -61.16 17.94
C GLY A 558 -14.70 -60.48 17.48
N PHE A 559 -13.73 -60.31 18.39
CA PHE A 559 -12.48 -59.62 18.11
C PHE A 559 -11.29 -60.59 18.14
N GLY A 560 -10.42 -60.51 17.10
CA GLY A 560 -9.18 -61.24 17.06
C GLY A 560 -8.01 -60.27 16.97
N ILE A 561 -7.04 -60.39 17.88
CA ILE A 561 -5.91 -59.48 17.98
C ILE A 561 -4.58 -60.26 17.93
N ASN A 562 -3.66 -59.80 17.07
CA ASN A 562 -2.32 -60.36 16.98
C ASN A 562 -1.26 -59.28 16.82
N THR A 563 -0.13 -59.44 17.51
CA THR A 563 1.01 -58.54 17.49
C THR A 563 2.21 -59.20 16.83
N GLY A 564 2.87 -58.52 15.89
CA GLY A 564 4.04 -59.07 15.21
C GLY A 564 4.54 -58.20 14.04
N PRO A 565 5.57 -58.71 13.32
CA PRO A 565 6.11 -58.01 12.16
C PRO A 565 5.16 -58.06 10.96
N VAL A 566 5.10 -56.93 10.23
CA VAL A 566 4.39 -56.79 8.96
C VAL A 566 5.17 -55.88 8.02
N VAL A 567 4.88 -55.91 6.73
CA VAL A 567 5.26 -54.86 5.80
C VAL A 567 4.09 -53.86 5.76
N ALA A 568 4.33 -52.62 6.20
CA ALA A 568 3.37 -51.55 6.21
C ALA A 568 3.71 -50.53 5.11
N GLY A 569 2.76 -50.16 4.24
CA GLY A 569 3.02 -49.25 3.15
C GLY A 569 1.89 -49.13 2.14
N PHE A 570 2.19 -48.49 1.01
CA PHE A 570 1.24 -48.31 -0.09
C PHE A 570 1.27 -49.51 -1.04
N LEU A 571 0.15 -50.19 -1.14
CA LEU A 571 -0.09 -51.33 -2.02
C LEU A 571 -1.07 -50.92 -3.12
N GLY A 572 -0.86 -51.40 -4.34
CA GLY A 572 -1.77 -51.21 -5.47
C GLY A 572 -1.08 -50.81 -6.76
N ALA A 573 -1.76 -50.03 -7.58
CA ALA A 573 -1.25 -49.45 -8.81
C ALA A 573 -1.14 -47.92 -8.67
N MET A 574 -0.33 -47.25 -9.51
CA MET A 574 -0.14 -45.79 -9.45
C MET A 574 -1.45 -44.99 -9.51
N GLY A 575 -2.50 -45.52 -10.12
CA GLY A 575 -3.82 -44.87 -10.18
C GLY A 575 -4.76 -45.16 -9.01
N ARG A 576 -4.42 -46.13 -8.14
CA ARG A 576 -5.21 -46.53 -6.98
C ARG A 576 -4.33 -47.26 -5.96
N MET A 577 -3.94 -46.55 -4.95
CA MET A 577 -3.11 -47.03 -3.84
C MET A 577 -3.93 -47.09 -2.56
N GLU A 578 -3.66 -48.06 -1.72
CA GLU A 578 -4.21 -48.24 -0.38
C GLU A 578 -3.06 -48.39 0.61
N TYR A 579 -3.07 -47.61 1.69
CA TYR A 579 -2.16 -47.84 2.79
C TYR A 579 -2.66 -49.03 3.61
N THR A 580 -1.84 -50.07 3.72
CA THR A 580 -2.22 -51.31 4.43
C THR A 580 -1.01 -52.03 5.00
N VAL A 581 -1.27 -53.09 5.75
CA VAL A 581 -0.23 -53.96 6.27
C VAL A 581 -0.38 -55.37 5.68
N ILE A 582 0.73 -55.97 5.33
CA ILE A 582 0.80 -57.34 4.77
C ILE A 582 1.76 -58.18 5.61
N GLY A 583 1.31 -59.35 5.95
CA GLY A 583 2.13 -60.31 6.71
C GLY A 583 1.31 -61.32 7.45
N ASP A 584 1.98 -62.37 7.93
CA ASP A 584 1.36 -63.45 8.70
C ASP A 584 0.63 -62.92 9.95
N THR A 585 1.15 -61.84 10.55
CA THR A 585 0.54 -61.17 11.70
C THR A 585 -0.92 -60.77 11.46
N ALA A 586 -1.25 -60.22 10.30
CA ALA A 586 -2.62 -59.84 9.94
C ALA A 586 -3.49 -61.09 9.68
N ASN A 587 -2.95 -62.12 9.04
CA ASN A 587 -3.68 -63.36 8.79
C ASN A 587 -4.07 -64.07 10.09
N VAL A 588 -3.16 -64.12 11.05
CA VAL A 588 -3.43 -64.70 12.39
C VAL A 588 -4.55 -63.88 13.09
N ALA A 589 -4.43 -62.54 13.13
CA ALA A 589 -5.47 -61.71 13.73
C ALA A 589 -6.86 -61.95 13.10
N SER A 590 -6.91 -62.01 11.77
CA SER A 590 -8.14 -62.34 11.03
C SER A 590 -8.69 -63.73 11.40
N ARG A 591 -7.86 -64.71 11.58
CA ARG A 591 -8.32 -66.06 11.95
C ARG A 591 -8.82 -66.13 13.37
N LEU A 592 -8.22 -65.38 14.29
CA LEU A 592 -8.70 -65.30 15.68
C LEU A 592 -10.12 -64.69 15.81
N THR A 593 -10.60 -63.97 14.79
CA THR A 593 -11.99 -63.49 14.75
C THR A 593 -13.03 -64.58 14.39
N SER A 594 -12.63 -65.76 13.98
CA SER A 594 -13.61 -66.80 13.62
C SER A 594 -14.53 -67.18 14.80
N SER A 595 -15.76 -67.61 14.49
CA SER A 595 -16.79 -67.91 15.49
C SER A 595 -16.50 -69.11 16.40
N ASP A 596 -15.60 -69.96 15.96
CA ASP A 596 -15.08 -71.08 16.74
C ASP A 596 -14.05 -70.67 17.78
N ILE A 597 -13.41 -69.50 17.64
CA ILE A 597 -12.38 -68.95 18.53
C ILE A 597 -12.94 -67.78 19.34
N ALA A 598 -13.22 -66.65 18.69
CA ALA A 598 -13.83 -65.49 19.32
C ALA A 598 -15.37 -65.59 19.19
N ARG A 599 -16.04 -66.08 20.19
CA ARG A 599 -17.50 -66.18 20.20
C ARG A 599 -18.14 -64.81 20.36
N ARG A 600 -19.46 -64.79 20.51
CA ARG A 600 -20.26 -63.59 20.74
C ARG A 600 -19.69 -62.74 21.88
N ASP A 601 -19.37 -61.49 21.60
CA ASP A 601 -18.83 -60.52 22.55
C ASP A 601 -17.54 -60.99 23.24
N GLN A 602 -16.63 -61.63 22.52
CA GLN A 602 -15.36 -62.11 23.05
C GLN A 602 -14.18 -61.47 22.34
N VAL A 603 -13.08 -61.30 23.06
CA VAL A 603 -11.78 -60.79 22.57
C VAL A 603 -10.76 -61.92 22.66
N ALA A 604 -10.35 -62.43 21.50
CA ALA A 604 -9.33 -63.47 21.40
C ALA A 604 -7.98 -62.84 21.00
N VAL A 605 -6.92 -63.17 21.70
CA VAL A 605 -5.55 -62.71 21.43
C VAL A 605 -4.59 -63.88 21.22
N SER A 606 -3.56 -63.65 20.44
CA SER A 606 -2.46 -64.62 20.30
C SER A 606 -1.53 -64.61 21.53
N ALA A 607 -0.73 -65.68 21.70
CA ALA A 607 0.34 -65.72 22.71
C ALA A 607 1.31 -64.53 22.57
N ALA A 608 1.63 -64.12 21.33
CA ALA A 608 2.50 -62.97 21.04
C ALA A 608 1.91 -61.65 21.56
N THR A 609 0.59 -61.45 21.40
CA THR A 609 -0.09 -60.28 21.97
C THR A 609 -0.14 -60.36 23.50
N LEU A 610 -0.49 -61.52 24.05
CA LEU A 610 -0.59 -61.70 25.50
C LEU A 610 0.73 -61.38 26.21
N ALA A 611 1.87 -61.78 25.63
CA ALA A 611 3.18 -61.49 26.18
C ALA A 611 3.51 -59.97 26.29
N GLU A 612 2.85 -59.13 25.53
CA GLU A 612 3.01 -57.66 25.58
C GLU A 612 2.00 -56.96 26.52
N LEU A 613 1.06 -57.69 27.13
CA LEU A 613 0.03 -57.07 28.00
C LEU A 613 0.50 -56.86 29.45
N GLY A 614 1.57 -57.57 29.88
CA GLY A 614 2.05 -57.54 31.26
C GLY A 614 1.24 -58.46 32.20
N ASP A 615 1.48 -58.32 33.51
CA ASP A 615 0.99 -59.28 34.53
C ASP A 615 -0.45 -58.98 35.03
N ASP A 616 -1.02 -57.85 34.66
CA ASP A 616 -2.35 -57.37 35.10
C ASP A 616 -3.49 -57.77 34.14
N VAL A 617 -3.32 -58.86 33.42
CA VAL A 617 -4.31 -59.37 32.46
C VAL A 617 -5.01 -60.62 33.00
N VAL A 618 -6.36 -60.67 32.86
CA VAL A 618 -7.14 -61.85 33.12
C VAL A 618 -7.51 -62.51 31.80
N ALA A 619 -6.91 -63.64 31.53
CA ALA A 619 -7.09 -64.38 30.29
C ALA A 619 -7.38 -65.86 30.54
N VAL A 620 -8.16 -66.46 29.66
CA VAL A 620 -8.45 -67.91 29.64
C VAL A 620 -7.79 -68.53 28.42
N ASP A 621 -7.06 -69.64 28.61
CA ASP A 621 -6.43 -70.37 27.53
C ASP A 621 -7.50 -71.07 26.67
N LEU A 622 -7.55 -70.71 25.37
CA LEU A 622 -8.44 -71.36 24.40
C LEU A 622 -7.76 -72.49 23.63
N GLY A 623 -6.48 -72.81 23.98
CA GLY A 623 -5.69 -73.80 23.31
C GLY A 623 -4.99 -73.36 22.03
N ALA A 624 -4.45 -74.34 21.32
CA ALA A 624 -3.72 -74.11 20.06
C ALA A 624 -4.67 -74.27 18.87
N VAL A 625 -4.72 -73.23 18.01
CA VAL A 625 -5.57 -73.20 16.82
C VAL A 625 -4.72 -73.32 15.58
N GLN A 626 -5.09 -74.21 14.66
CA GLN A 626 -4.40 -74.35 13.39
C GLN A 626 -4.85 -73.23 12.44
N VAL A 627 -3.92 -72.40 12.02
CA VAL A 627 -4.16 -71.34 11.05
C VAL A 627 -3.80 -71.86 9.65
N LYS A 628 -4.74 -71.73 8.70
CA LYS A 628 -4.53 -72.17 7.31
C LYS A 628 -3.28 -71.53 6.72
N GLY A 629 -2.34 -72.34 6.24
CA GLY A 629 -1.08 -71.88 5.63
C GLY A 629 0.11 -71.79 6.61
N ARG A 630 -0.10 -72.07 7.91
CA ARG A 630 1.00 -72.24 8.90
C ARG A 630 1.23 -73.67 9.25
N ALA A 631 2.52 -74.02 9.42
CA ALA A 631 2.90 -75.35 9.90
C ALA A 631 2.65 -75.52 11.41
N GLU A 632 2.84 -74.48 12.18
CA GLU A 632 2.65 -74.43 13.63
C GLU A 632 1.33 -73.87 14.06
N ALA A 633 0.65 -74.52 15.01
CA ALA A 633 -0.61 -73.96 15.60
C ALA A 633 -0.30 -72.76 16.49
N VAL A 634 -1.22 -71.78 16.45
CA VAL A 634 -1.11 -70.56 17.26
C VAL A 634 -1.89 -70.74 18.55
N ARG A 635 -1.19 -70.64 19.69
CA ARG A 635 -1.86 -70.63 21.00
C ARG A 635 -2.60 -69.30 21.19
N CYS A 636 -3.84 -69.35 21.60
CA CYS A 636 -4.71 -68.20 21.73
C CYS A 636 -5.42 -68.19 23.11
N TYR A 637 -5.81 -66.98 23.51
CA TYR A 637 -6.39 -66.71 24.82
C TYR A 637 -7.57 -65.79 24.67
N GLN A 638 -8.63 -66.00 25.47
CA GLN A 638 -9.70 -65.05 25.63
C GLN A 638 -9.34 -64.08 26.75
N VAL A 639 -9.31 -62.78 26.44
CA VAL A 639 -9.06 -61.74 27.44
C VAL A 639 -10.38 -61.21 27.98
N ASN A 640 -10.49 -61.22 29.31
CA ASN A 640 -11.69 -60.72 30.01
C ASN A 640 -11.49 -59.35 30.64
N SER A 641 -10.29 -59.04 31.08
CA SER A 641 -9.89 -57.71 31.56
C SER A 641 -8.41 -57.49 31.46
N VAL A 642 -8.03 -56.24 31.36
CA VAL A 642 -6.66 -55.71 31.36
C VAL A 642 -6.67 -54.45 32.22
N GLY A 643 -5.62 -54.24 33.01
CA GLY A 643 -5.49 -53.03 33.82
C GLY A 643 -5.52 -51.77 32.95
N THR A 644 -6.10 -50.71 33.52
CA THR A 644 -6.24 -49.43 32.80
C THR A 644 -4.91 -48.66 32.72
N ILE A 645 -4.47 -48.33 31.52
CA ILE A 645 -3.55 -47.21 31.33
C ILE A 645 -4.36 -45.94 31.69
N ALA A 646 -3.80 -45.01 32.48
CA ALA A 646 -4.43 -43.70 32.68
C ALA A 646 -4.76 -43.08 31.32
N SER A 647 -6.05 -42.86 31.07
CA SER A 647 -6.49 -42.27 29.81
C SER A 647 -5.87 -40.89 29.70
N PRO A 648 -5.20 -40.53 28.61
CA PRO A 648 -4.89 -39.14 28.38
C PRO A 648 -6.20 -38.35 28.32
N ASP A 649 -6.22 -37.15 28.93
CA ASP A 649 -7.37 -36.25 28.91
C ASP A 649 -7.98 -36.16 27.50
N PRO A 650 -9.30 -36.20 27.36
CA PRO A 650 -9.93 -36.11 26.05
C PRO A 650 -9.53 -34.80 25.40
N ALA A 651 -8.83 -34.87 24.26
CA ALA A 651 -8.60 -33.72 23.44
C ALA A 651 -9.94 -33.00 23.17
N PRO A 652 -10.04 -31.67 23.32
CA PRO A 652 -11.29 -30.96 23.11
C PRO A 652 -11.84 -31.30 21.73
N ALA A 653 -13.08 -31.73 21.69
CA ALA A 653 -13.78 -32.01 20.45
C ALA A 653 -13.69 -30.81 19.52
N PRO A 654 -13.39 -30.98 18.21
CA PRO A 654 -13.41 -29.88 17.28
C PRO A 654 -14.84 -29.29 17.29
N GLN A 655 -14.96 -28.06 17.78
CA GLN A 655 -16.21 -27.29 17.70
C GLN A 655 -16.55 -27.10 16.23
N LEU A 656 -17.51 -27.85 15.74
CA LEU A 656 -18.19 -27.56 14.48
C LEU A 656 -18.86 -26.19 14.64
N PRO A 657 -18.68 -25.24 13.71
CA PRO A 657 -19.42 -23.99 13.77
C PRO A 657 -20.92 -24.31 13.70
N ILE A 658 -21.64 -23.83 14.70
CA ILE A 658 -23.11 -23.92 14.79
C ILE A 658 -23.66 -23.24 13.52
N GLY A 659 -24.17 -24.06 12.61
CA GLY A 659 -24.87 -23.61 11.42
C GLY A 659 -26.13 -22.85 11.80
N ALA A 660 -26.32 -21.73 11.17
CA ALA A 660 -27.47 -20.86 11.29
C ALA A 660 -28.80 -21.62 11.27
N ALA A 661 -29.62 -21.32 12.23
CA ALA A 661 -31.01 -21.76 12.31
C ALA A 661 -31.74 -21.42 11.00
N VAL A 662 -32.31 -22.45 10.38
CA VAL A 662 -33.32 -22.29 9.32
C VAL A 662 -34.58 -21.74 10.00
N VAL A 663 -34.85 -20.47 9.80
CA VAL A 663 -36.14 -19.87 10.10
C VAL A 663 -37.16 -20.45 9.12
N ALA A 664 -38.00 -21.36 9.61
CA ALA A 664 -39.20 -21.77 8.90
C ALA A 664 -40.19 -20.60 8.99
N GLY A 665 -40.34 -19.86 7.92
CA GLY A 665 -41.39 -18.87 7.74
C GLY A 665 -42.62 -19.55 7.14
N SER A 666 -43.66 -19.65 7.91
CA SER A 666 -45.01 -19.95 7.45
C SER A 666 -45.62 -18.71 6.78
N ARG A 667 -46.00 -18.84 5.57
CA ARG A 667 -47.15 -18.44 4.76
C ARG A 667 -46.72 -18.04 3.36
#